data_1a2a7aadc6cec3842639a6548621310d
#
_entry.id   1a2a7aadc6cec3842639a6548621310d
#
_cell.length_a   1.000
_cell.length_b   1.000
_cell.length_c   1.000
_cell.angle_alpha   90.00
_cell.angle_beta   90.00
_cell.angle_gamma   90.00
#
_symmetry.space_group_name_H-M   'P 1'
#
loop_
_entity.id
_entity.type
_entity.pdbx_description
1 polymer ?
#
loop_
_entity_poly.entity_id
_entity_poly.type
_entity_poly.pdbx_seq_one_letter_code
_entity_poly.pdbx_strand_id
1 'polypeptide(L)'
;MTPDHNETVPATLTVHLDRPLGKINPFIYGTNIEHLENLIYGGLWGELLDRRKFAGHDGGRLPNRGRRRDRGLAGPWRGEFTDEANFGLVAPWEPVNPTDQVFFVHDNTTFYSGSQSQRIDLLAADDDYHGIGQDGLEIATGTDYVARVVLQIEGAIDSVVLRLRDAKGENGRWNLLPDGPAGDFTSYEGTIRSERSGPASFELVARGQGRLWVGAVSLMRADVAADGGLRSDIGAKIVASGLKMLRWPGGNFASDYFWMEGIGPLDRRPTRLNRAWNEYEPNDVGTHEFLDYCERLGMAPFVCVNTGSGSVEDAAAWVEYCNGPSDSEWGRVRAGNGREQPWNVHYWSLGNEIWGDFQVGHVDPETYAQRALEFAAAMKAADPSIHLTAVGHVRNVLGRWNELVASAVSGQVDAIAVHYYNLNPAVLAEEPPVQDKWDALVAGPKSTAAVLRDTIEIIDRHWSADLLPEISYDEWGIREDLRWAPGWKELYLLRDGLNTAGTLQEIQRLSGRISMSHQFGFVNRLGLLDANPNQINETPCYQGFRLIAAHSEAIALETESAGPTFDTAGLATEPPLEAVPYLDAIGTLSEDGARMAVSVVNRHRYDAINAKIVISGGSTAATTATVHELNGTDALAHNTYDDQRQTWIETREQELNVNSGTIEYVFPAHSATVLELPIDA
;
A
#
# COMPACT_ATOMS: atom_id res chain seq x y z
N MET A 1 -14.17 -9.20 -42.47
CA MET A 1 -12.90 -9.72 -42.98
C MET A 1 -11.97 -9.60 -41.80
N THR A 2 -11.68 -10.68 -41.10
CA THR A 2 -10.61 -10.74 -40.13
C THR A 2 -9.29 -10.54 -40.86
N PRO A 3 -8.41 -9.61 -40.44
CA PRO A 3 -7.09 -9.51 -41.04
C PRO A 3 -6.33 -10.82 -40.78
N ASP A 4 -5.56 -11.23 -41.78
CA ASP A 4 -4.67 -12.39 -41.70
C ASP A 4 -3.48 -12.00 -40.79
N HIS A 5 -3.50 -12.40 -39.53
CA HIS A 5 -2.58 -11.97 -38.47
C HIS A 5 -1.29 -12.81 -38.36
N ASN A 6 -0.78 -13.33 -39.49
CA ASN A 6 0.35 -14.28 -39.45
C ASN A 6 1.69 -13.73 -39.99
N GLU A 7 1.86 -12.43 -40.21
CA GLU A 7 3.18 -11.85 -40.51
C GLU A 7 3.78 -11.22 -39.24
N THR A 8 4.82 -11.84 -38.68
CA THR A 8 5.64 -11.24 -37.65
C THR A 8 6.31 -9.98 -38.16
N VAL A 9 6.04 -8.84 -37.54
CA VAL A 9 6.62 -7.56 -37.96
C VAL A 9 8.06 -7.47 -37.38
N PRO A 10 9.08 -7.27 -38.25
CA PRO A 10 10.46 -7.23 -37.76
C PRO A 10 10.76 -5.95 -36.95
N ALA A 11 11.45 -6.11 -35.82
CA ALA A 11 11.95 -5.00 -35.02
C ALA A 11 13.45 -5.17 -34.74
N THR A 12 14.11 -4.09 -34.32
CA THR A 12 15.51 -4.13 -33.85
C THR A 12 15.62 -3.41 -32.54
N LEU A 13 16.21 -4.07 -31.56
CA LEU A 13 16.54 -3.52 -30.24
C LEU A 13 18.06 -3.43 -30.15
N THR A 14 18.61 -2.23 -29.94
CA THR A 14 20.05 -2.04 -29.79
C THR A 14 20.38 -1.64 -28.36
N VAL A 15 21.13 -2.48 -27.66
CA VAL A 15 21.60 -2.22 -26.28
C VAL A 15 23.06 -1.79 -26.34
N HIS A 16 23.38 -0.59 -25.82
CA HIS A 16 24.71 0.01 -25.82
C HIS A 16 25.41 -0.24 -24.50
N LEU A 17 26.30 -1.25 -24.41
CA LEU A 17 27.07 -1.57 -23.19
C LEU A 17 28.01 -0.44 -22.77
N ASP A 18 28.49 0.36 -23.72
CA ASP A 18 29.39 1.49 -23.53
C ASP A 18 28.69 2.82 -23.21
N ARG A 19 27.35 2.82 -23.13
CA ARG A 19 26.54 4.01 -22.84
C ARG A 19 25.64 3.84 -21.62
N PRO A 20 26.23 3.86 -20.40
CA PRO A 20 25.42 3.79 -19.18
C PRO A 20 24.60 5.07 -19.02
N LEU A 21 23.32 4.93 -18.70
CA LEU A 21 22.42 6.03 -18.35
C LEU A 21 22.59 6.45 -16.88
N GLY A 22 22.92 5.49 -16.00
CA GLY A 22 23.17 5.73 -14.59
C GLY A 22 23.07 4.43 -13.77
N LYS A 23 23.52 4.53 -12.52
CA LYS A 23 23.32 3.46 -11.54
C LYS A 23 21.88 3.51 -11.04
N ILE A 24 21.19 2.41 -11.11
CA ILE A 24 19.83 2.24 -10.60
C ILE A 24 19.90 2.21 -9.07
N ASN A 25 19.27 3.20 -8.41
CA ASN A 25 19.10 3.14 -6.96
C ASN A 25 18.03 2.06 -6.64
N PRO A 26 18.31 1.07 -5.79
CA PRO A 26 17.35 0.04 -5.46
C PRO A 26 16.05 0.57 -4.83
N PHE A 27 16.04 1.78 -4.30
CA PHE A 27 14.85 2.42 -3.73
C PHE A 27 13.84 2.94 -4.77
N ILE A 28 14.14 2.81 -6.08
CA ILE A 28 13.10 2.97 -7.10
C ILE A 28 12.07 1.83 -7.05
N TYR A 29 12.38 0.72 -6.37
CA TYR A 29 11.46 -0.38 -6.12
C TYR A 29 10.84 -0.21 -4.73
N GLY A 30 9.95 0.75 -4.59
CA GLY A 30 9.23 1.06 -3.37
C GLY A 30 7.72 0.96 -3.53
N THR A 31 7.01 0.98 -2.41
CA THR A 31 5.55 1.05 -2.36
C THR A 31 5.05 1.83 -1.14
N ASN A 32 3.80 2.27 -1.20
CA ASN A 32 3.12 2.98 -0.14
C ASN A 32 2.27 2.04 0.73
N ILE A 33 2.29 2.35 2.03
CA ILE A 33 1.37 1.81 3.03
C ILE A 33 0.66 3.01 3.66
N GLU A 34 -0.65 3.11 3.48
CA GLU A 34 -1.47 4.22 3.97
C GLU A 34 -2.66 3.72 4.77
N HIS A 35 -3.08 4.50 5.78
CA HIS A 35 -4.33 4.28 6.53
C HIS A 35 -5.53 4.72 5.68
N LEU A 36 -5.76 3.96 4.62
CA LEU A 36 -6.77 4.16 3.60
C LEU A 36 -7.59 2.89 3.43
N GLU A 37 -8.88 2.95 3.77
CA GLU A 37 -9.82 1.86 3.58
C GLU A 37 -9.31 0.52 4.12
N ASN A 38 -9.20 -0.47 3.25
CA ASN A 38 -8.76 -1.82 3.61
C ASN A 38 -7.28 -2.10 3.25
N LEU A 39 -6.46 -1.09 3.06
CA LEU A 39 -5.04 -1.30 2.82
C LEU A 39 -4.35 -1.81 4.09
N ILE A 40 -4.56 -1.15 5.23
CA ILE A 40 -4.03 -1.60 6.52
C ILE A 40 -5.04 -2.49 7.22
N TYR A 41 -6.20 -1.95 7.61
CA TYR A 41 -7.22 -2.70 8.36
C TYR A 41 -8.09 -3.52 7.41
N GLY A 42 -8.00 -4.85 7.52
CA GLY A 42 -8.58 -5.81 6.57
C GLY A 42 -7.66 -6.21 5.41
N GLY A 43 -6.44 -5.66 5.38
CA GLY A 43 -5.37 -6.02 4.45
C GLY A 43 -4.11 -6.46 5.21
N LEU A 44 -3.19 -5.52 5.45
CA LEU A 44 -1.90 -5.78 6.07
C LEU A 44 -2.00 -6.14 7.57
N TRP A 45 -2.90 -5.49 8.30
CA TRP A 45 -3.15 -5.74 9.73
C TRP A 45 -4.19 -6.83 9.91
N GLY A 46 -3.87 -7.84 10.72
CA GLY A 46 -4.65 -9.08 10.84
C GLY A 46 -5.76 -9.06 11.86
N GLU A 47 -6.15 -7.90 12.40
CA GLU A 47 -7.34 -7.77 13.26
C GLU A 47 -8.62 -8.07 12.46
N LEU A 48 -9.45 -8.96 12.99
CA LEU A 48 -10.69 -9.38 12.35
C LEU A 48 -11.91 -8.55 12.77
N LEU A 49 -11.82 -7.83 13.90
CA LEU A 49 -12.94 -7.08 14.47
C LEU A 49 -12.85 -5.58 14.14
N ASP A 50 -13.93 -5.05 13.60
CA ASP A 50 -14.12 -3.63 13.38
C ASP A 50 -14.51 -2.92 14.68
N ARG A 51 -14.10 -1.64 14.83
CA ARG A 51 -14.48 -0.82 16.00
C ARG A 51 -14.21 -1.50 17.35
N ARG A 52 -13.12 -2.21 17.43
CA ARG A 52 -12.74 -3.04 18.57
C ARG A 52 -12.53 -2.29 19.89
N LYS A 53 -12.41 -0.96 19.84
CA LYS A 53 -12.27 -0.05 21.00
C LYS A 53 -13.53 0.78 21.26
N PHE A 54 -14.63 0.49 20.58
CA PHE A 54 -15.96 1.08 20.76
C PHE A 54 -16.03 2.60 20.65
N ALA A 55 -15.06 3.24 20.06
CA ALA A 55 -15.06 4.68 19.82
C ALA A 55 -15.91 5.08 18.62
N GLY A 56 -16.37 6.33 18.61
CA GLY A 56 -17.01 6.94 17.45
C GLY A 56 -18.48 6.65 17.32
N HIS A 57 -19.20 6.72 18.40
CA HIS A 57 -20.65 6.84 18.35
C HIS A 57 -21.04 8.29 18.57
N ASP A 58 -21.65 8.88 17.59
CA ASP A 58 -22.18 10.23 17.71
C ASP A 58 -23.51 10.37 17.00
N GLY A 59 -24.23 9.28 16.69
CA GLY A 59 -25.44 9.37 15.87
C GLY A 59 -25.18 10.09 14.54
N GLY A 60 -23.96 10.58 14.37
CA GLY A 60 -23.49 11.31 13.23
C GLY A 60 -23.27 10.37 12.05
N ARG A 61 -24.03 10.55 10.99
CA ARG A 61 -23.69 10.01 9.67
C ARG A 61 -22.28 10.48 9.35
N LEU A 62 -21.31 9.57 9.24
CA LEU A 62 -20.10 9.91 8.51
C LEU A 62 -20.52 10.34 7.10
N PRO A 63 -20.25 11.58 6.67
CA PRO A 63 -20.54 11.99 5.31
C PRO A 63 -19.87 11.00 4.37
N ASN A 64 -20.53 10.49 3.34
CA ASN A 64 -20.03 9.54 2.33
C ASN A 64 -19.94 8.05 2.71
N ARG A 65 -20.74 7.54 3.63
CA ARG A 65 -20.88 6.08 3.82
C ARG A 65 -21.27 5.29 2.56
N GLY A 66 -21.77 5.95 1.53
CA GLY A 66 -22.08 5.32 0.23
C GLY A 66 -20.88 4.67 -0.47
N ARG A 67 -19.68 5.15 -0.23
CA ARG A 67 -18.46 4.60 -0.85
C ARG A 67 -17.99 3.26 -0.25
N ARG A 68 -18.23 3.01 1.03
CA ARG A 68 -17.89 1.71 1.67
C ARG A 68 -18.88 0.59 1.30
N ARG A 69 -20.15 0.93 1.07
CA ARG A 69 -21.21 -0.06 0.75
C ARG A 69 -20.96 -0.84 -0.54
N ASP A 70 -20.27 -0.24 -1.49
CA ASP A 70 -20.16 -0.79 -2.84
C ASP A 70 -18.88 -1.60 -3.07
N ARG A 71 -18.00 -1.74 -2.07
CA ARG A 71 -16.64 -2.26 -2.27
C ARG A 71 -16.43 -3.72 -1.95
N GLY A 72 -17.47 -4.47 -1.65
CA GLY A 72 -17.35 -5.91 -1.40
C GLY A 72 -16.38 -6.26 -0.26
N LEU A 73 -16.13 -5.34 0.67
CA LEU A 73 -15.44 -5.63 1.91
C LEU A 73 -16.26 -6.65 2.68
N ALA A 74 -15.61 -7.73 3.07
CA ALA A 74 -16.20 -8.81 3.82
C ALA A 74 -16.83 -8.28 5.11
N GLY A 75 -18.14 -8.26 5.14
CA GLY A 75 -18.96 -7.82 6.25
C GLY A 75 -20.23 -7.18 5.69
N PRO A 76 -21.39 -7.75 5.97
CA PRO A 76 -22.64 -7.17 5.53
C PRO A 76 -22.93 -5.92 6.38
N TRP A 77 -22.44 -4.76 5.95
CA TRP A 77 -22.96 -3.49 6.44
C TRP A 77 -24.42 -3.39 6.02
N ARG A 78 -25.30 -3.93 6.82
CA ARG A 78 -26.75 -3.94 6.56
C ARG A 78 -27.36 -2.68 7.11
N GLY A 79 -27.75 -1.78 6.24
CA GLY A 79 -28.72 -0.76 6.55
C GLY A 79 -28.15 0.57 7.03
N GLU A 80 -29.02 1.59 7.05
CA GLU A 80 -28.81 2.83 7.77
C GLU A 80 -29.00 2.54 9.25
N PHE A 81 -27.93 2.68 10.04
CA PHE A 81 -28.01 2.53 11.48
C PHE A 81 -28.63 3.80 12.06
N THR A 82 -29.78 3.70 12.64
CA THR A 82 -30.33 4.68 13.57
C THR A 82 -29.96 4.27 14.99
N ASP A 83 -29.85 5.21 15.93
CA ASP A 83 -29.57 4.91 17.34
C ASP A 83 -30.54 3.89 17.95
N GLU A 84 -31.81 3.96 17.54
CA GLU A 84 -32.86 3.01 17.92
C GLU A 84 -32.60 1.59 17.42
N ALA A 85 -32.02 1.46 16.23
CA ALA A 85 -31.74 0.15 15.64
C ALA A 85 -30.49 -0.55 16.27
N ASN A 86 -29.59 0.23 16.88
CA ASN A 86 -28.36 -0.29 17.46
C ASN A 86 -28.43 -0.58 18.97
N PHE A 87 -29.57 -0.38 19.59
CA PHE A 87 -29.75 -0.64 21.04
C PHE A 87 -28.70 0.03 21.95
N GLY A 88 -28.12 1.15 21.54
CA GLY A 88 -27.00 1.76 22.26
C GLY A 88 -25.66 1.07 22.04
N LEU A 89 -25.50 0.37 20.93
CA LEU A 89 -24.25 -0.28 20.51
C LEU A 89 -23.50 0.54 19.46
N VAL A 90 -22.17 0.43 19.49
CA VAL A 90 -21.31 0.94 18.42
C VAL A 90 -21.37 0.00 17.22
N ALA A 91 -21.82 0.51 16.06
CA ALA A 91 -21.79 -0.30 14.84
C ALA A 91 -20.34 -0.68 14.45
N PRO A 92 -20.06 -1.91 13.97
CA PRO A 92 -21.03 -2.94 13.53
C PRO A 92 -21.40 -3.98 14.60
N TRP A 93 -21.23 -3.67 15.87
CA TRP A 93 -21.61 -4.58 16.95
C TRP A 93 -23.14 -4.67 17.06
N GLU A 94 -23.63 -5.88 17.26
CA GLU A 94 -25.05 -6.21 17.37
C GLU A 94 -25.34 -6.89 18.72
N PRO A 95 -26.57 -6.78 19.24
CA PRO A 95 -26.93 -7.44 20.49
C PRO A 95 -27.06 -8.96 20.30
N VAL A 96 -26.53 -9.70 21.26
CA VAL A 96 -26.70 -11.18 21.34
C VAL A 96 -27.71 -11.50 22.44
N ASN A 97 -28.79 -12.21 22.07
CA ASN A 97 -29.90 -12.58 22.96
C ASN A 97 -30.47 -11.39 23.77
N PRO A 98 -30.91 -10.30 23.10
CA PRO A 98 -31.45 -9.14 23.80
C PRO A 98 -32.78 -9.48 24.48
N THR A 99 -32.97 -9.00 25.73
CA THR A 99 -34.22 -9.09 26.48
C THR A 99 -34.53 -7.76 27.11
N ASP A 100 -35.69 -7.64 27.77
CA ASP A 100 -36.05 -6.44 28.56
C ASP A 100 -35.24 -6.29 29.84
N GLN A 101 -34.36 -7.25 30.17
CA GLN A 101 -33.45 -7.23 31.31
C GLN A 101 -31.97 -6.97 30.87
N VAL A 102 -31.71 -6.72 29.59
CA VAL A 102 -30.37 -6.49 29.06
C VAL A 102 -30.29 -5.13 28.38
N PHE A 103 -29.40 -4.27 28.84
CA PHE A 103 -29.23 -2.92 28.29
C PHE A 103 -27.81 -2.72 27.77
N PHE A 104 -27.71 -2.04 26.65
CA PHE A 104 -26.46 -1.66 26.01
C PHE A 104 -26.31 -0.14 26.07
N VAL A 105 -25.15 0.34 26.49
CA VAL A 105 -24.95 1.77 26.73
C VAL A 105 -23.56 2.19 26.21
N HIS A 106 -23.52 3.29 25.48
CA HIS A 106 -22.29 4.01 25.21
C HIS A 106 -21.88 4.74 26.48
N ASP A 107 -20.89 4.23 27.20
CA ASP A 107 -20.46 4.85 28.47
C ASP A 107 -19.26 5.77 28.22
N ASN A 108 -19.48 7.07 28.39
CA ASN A 108 -18.46 8.10 28.27
C ASN A 108 -17.93 8.59 29.63
N THR A 109 -18.25 7.89 30.70
CA THR A 109 -17.78 8.18 32.06
C THR A 109 -16.78 7.15 32.56
N THR A 110 -16.94 5.89 32.15
CA THR A 110 -16.07 4.78 32.49
C THR A 110 -15.53 4.16 31.20
N PHE A 111 -14.27 4.43 30.87
CA PHE A 111 -13.66 3.96 29.66
C PHE A 111 -12.17 3.63 29.84
N TYR A 112 -11.66 2.73 29.01
CA TYR A 112 -10.26 2.28 29.07
C TYR A 112 -9.33 3.13 28.20
N SER A 113 -9.77 3.48 27.00
CA SER A 113 -9.02 4.34 26.08
C SER A 113 -9.97 5.28 25.33
N GLY A 114 -9.44 6.36 24.77
CA GLY A 114 -10.26 7.32 24.02
C GLY A 114 -11.25 8.06 24.92
N SER A 115 -12.54 7.99 24.58
CA SER A 115 -13.59 8.76 25.26
C SER A 115 -14.83 7.95 25.64
N GLN A 116 -14.85 6.63 25.36
CA GLN A 116 -16.00 5.77 25.69
C GLN A 116 -15.64 4.30 25.75
N SER A 117 -16.51 3.52 26.39
CA SER A 117 -16.54 2.06 26.36
C SER A 117 -17.94 1.56 25.97
N GLN A 118 -18.07 0.28 25.66
CA GLN A 118 -19.35 -0.36 25.54
C GLN A 118 -19.74 -0.99 26.88
N ARG A 119 -20.83 -0.48 27.50
CA ARG A 119 -21.37 -1.08 28.73
C ARG A 119 -22.53 -2.02 28.40
N ILE A 120 -22.58 -3.14 29.11
CA ILE A 120 -23.63 -4.14 29.07
C ILE A 120 -24.18 -4.31 30.50
N ASP A 121 -25.45 -3.98 30.71
CA ASP A 121 -26.14 -4.12 31.98
C ASP A 121 -27.02 -5.36 31.96
N LEU A 122 -26.75 -6.35 32.80
CA LEU A 122 -27.56 -7.55 33.05
C LEU A 122 -28.33 -7.33 34.34
N LEU A 123 -29.62 -6.95 34.24
CA LEU A 123 -30.42 -6.56 35.41
C LEU A 123 -30.95 -7.75 36.23
N ALA A 124 -31.09 -8.92 35.59
CA ALA A 124 -31.49 -10.15 36.22
C ALA A 124 -30.63 -11.31 35.75
N ALA A 125 -30.36 -12.25 36.65
CA ALA A 125 -29.70 -13.50 36.26
C ALA A 125 -30.76 -14.47 35.63
N ASP A 126 -30.33 -15.11 34.55
CA ASP A 126 -31.04 -16.24 33.94
C ASP A 126 -30.01 -17.30 33.47
N ASP A 127 -30.46 -18.34 32.78
CA ASP A 127 -29.60 -19.42 32.32
C ASP A 127 -28.95 -19.14 30.95
N ASP A 128 -29.33 -18.05 30.29
CA ASP A 128 -28.84 -17.68 28.96
C ASP A 128 -27.61 -16.76 29.02
N TYR A 129 -26.89 -16.74 27.90
CA TYR A 129 -25.80 -15.82 27.67
C TYR A 129 -26.25 -14.60 26.87
N HIS A 130 -25.95 -13.42 27.36
CA HIS A 130 -26.29 -12.15 26.75
C HIS A 130 -25.03 -11.31 26.50
N GLY A 131 -25.02 -10.51 25.44
CA GLY A 131 -23.87 -9.67 25.15
C GLY A 131 -23.91 -9.04 23.77
N ILE A 132 -22.73 -8.92 23.20
CA ILE A 132 -22.52 -8.27 21.90
C ILE A 132 -21.80 -9.19 20.93
N GLY A 133 -22.06 -9.02 19.67
CA GLY A 133 -21.40 -9.81 18.61
C GLY A 133 -21.12 -8.99 17.36
N GLN A 134 -20.33 -9.56 16.49
CA GLN A 134 -20.01 -8.99 15.19
C GLN A 134 -19.99 -10.09 14.13
N ASP A 135 -20.78 -9.89 13.07
CA ASP A 135 -20.90 -10.82 11.95
C ASP A 135 -19.88 -10.51 10.85
N GLY A 136 -19.82 -11.40 9.85
CA GLY A 136 -19.05 -11.16 8.62
C GLY A 136 -17.59 -11.57 8.68
N LEU A 137 -17.21 -12.40 9.66
CA LEU A 137 -15.90 -13.00 9.69
C LEU A 137 -15.83 -14.20 8.75
N GLU A 138 -14.68 -14.40 8.10
CA GLU A 138 -14.33 -15.62 7.38
C GLU A 138 -13.27 -16.38 8.17
N ILE A 139 -13.63 -17.55 8.68
CA ILE A 139 -12.74 -18.38 9.52
C ILE A 139 -12.34 -19.66 8.81
N ALA A 140 -11.21 -20.23 9.21
CA ALA A 140 -10.66 -21.47 8.66
C ALA A 140 -10.65 -22.59 9.70
N THR A 141 -11.06 -23.80 9.31
CA THR A 141 -11.10 -24.96 10.21
C THR A 141 -9.72 -25.30 10.78
N GLY A 142 -9.69 -25.69 12.05
CA GLY A 142 -8.45 -26.08 12.73
C GLY A 142 -7.49 -24.93 13.03
N THR A 143 -7.90 -23.68 12.77
CA THR A 143 -7.10 -22.48 13.04
C THR A 143 -7.32 -22.01 14.47
N ASP A 144 -6.23 -21.66 15.14
CA ASP A 144 -6.25 -21.03 16.45
C ASP A 144 -6.31 -19.50 16.28
N TYR A 145 -7.24 -18.88 16.99
CA TYR A 145 -7.41 -17.43 17.06
C TYR A 145 -7.08 -16.94 18.47
N VAL A 146 -6.19 -15.97 18.59
CA VAL A 146 -5.94 -15.26 19.84
C VAL A 146 -7.06 -14.25 20.01
N ALA A 147 -7.81 -14.39 21.10
CA ALA A 147 -8.81 -13.44 21.53
C ALA A 147 -8.31 -12.68 22.75
N ARG A 148 -8.35 -11.35 22.70
CA ARG A 148 -8.02 -10.48 23.84
C ARG A 148 -9.20 -9.57 24.14
N VAL A 149 -9.48 -9.36 25.42
CA VAL A 149 -10.53 -8.45 25.85
C VAL A 149 -10.10 -7.65 27.08
N VAL A 150 -10.47 -6.40 27.12
CA VAL A 150 -10.26 -5.51 28.27
C VAL A 150 -11.61 -5.25 28.90
N LEU A 151 -11.80 -5.74 30.13
CA LEU A 151 -13.06 -5.69 30.85
C LEU A 151 -12.91 -5.03 32.22
N GLN A 152 -13.96 -4.28 32.60
CA GLN A 152 -14.27 -3.97 33.98
C GLN A 152 -15.62 -4.59 34.31
N ILE A 153 -15.73 -5.28 35.46
CA ILE A 153 -16.91 -6.03 35.86
C ILE A 153 -17.39 -5.58 37.23
N GLU A 154 -18.70 -5.40 37.36
CA GLU A 154 -19.36 -5.08 38.66
C GLU A 154 -20.56 -6.01 38.84
N GLY A 155 -20.77 -6.48 40.07
CA GLY A 155 -21.88 -7.37 40.44
C GLY A 155 -21.52 -8.85 40.41
N ALA A 156 -22.51 -9.71 40.26
CA ALA A 156 -22.38 -11.18 40.29
C ALA A 156 -22.45 -11.73 38.86
N ILE A 157 -21.39 -11.58 38.10
CA ILE A 157 -21.22 -12.20 36.77
C ILE A 157 -20.59 -13.58 36.97
N ASP A 158 -21.33 -14.61 36.63
CA ASP A 158 -20.90 -16.00 36.83
C ASP A 158 -19.92 -16.48 35.75
N SER A 159 -20.05 -15.98 34.53
CA SER A 159 -19.25 -16.43 33.39
C SER A 159 -19.21 -15.37 32.29
N VAL A 160 -18.05 -15.21 31.66
CA VAL A 160 -17.87 -14.48 30.41
C VAL A 160 -17.31 -15.44 29.36
N VAL A 161 -17.84 -15.40 28.17
CA VAL A 161 -17.44 -16.29 27.07
C VAL A 161 -17.18 -15.47 25.82
N LEU A 162 -16.04 -15.71 25.19
CA LEU A 162 -15.75 -15.28 23.83
C LEU A 162 -15.87 -16.51 22.93
N ARG A 163 -16.68 -16.40 21.86
CA ARG A 163 -16.92 -17.54 20.99
C ARG A 163 -17.11 -17.18 19.52
N LEU A 164 -16.81 -18.14 18.67
CA LEU A 164 -17.16 -18.11 17.25
C LEU A 164 -18.45 -18.90 17.03
N ARG A 165 -19.32 -18.39 16.15
CA ARG A 165 -20.54 -19.10 15.74
C ARG A 165 -20.69 -19.05 14.22
N ASP A 166 -21.30 -20.09 13.69
CA ASP A 166 -21.71 -20.18 12.28
C ASP A 166 -23.19 -20.61 12.18
N ALA A 167 -23.68 -20.85 10.97
CA ALA A 167 -25.06 -21.29 10.74
C ALA A 167 -25.42 -22.65 11.41
N LYS A 168 -24.39 -23.43 11.84
CA LYS A 168 -24.56 -24.70 12.53
C LYS A 168 -24.49 -24.59 14.05
N GLY A 169 -24.22 -23.40 14.57
CA GLY A 169 -24.10 -23.10 15.99
C GLY A 169 -22.69 -22.71 16.42
N GLU A 170 -22.33 -23.01 17.68
CA GLU A 170 -21.00 -22.70 18.20
C GLU A 170 -19.89 -23.41 17.42
N ASN A 171 -18.84 -22.67 17.08
CA ASN A 171 -17.73 -23.12 16.24
C ASN A 171 -16.36 -22.93 16.93
N GLY A 172 -16.35 -22.78 18.22
CA GLY A 172 -15.19 -22.60 19.07
C GLY A 172 -15.47 -21.58 20.16
N ARG A 173 -14.84 -21.76 21.32
CA ARG A 173 -15.03 -20.84 22.46
C ARG A 173 -13.82 -20.78 23.36
N TRP A 174 -13.74 -19.68 24.07
CA TRP A 174 -12.87 -19.47 25.24
C TRP A 174 -13.72 -19.01 26.43
N ASN A 175 -13.64 -19.75 27.53
CA ASN A 175 -14.32 -19.39 28.77
C ASN A 175 -13.38 -18.53 29.61
N LEU A 176 -13.72 -17.30 29.80
CA LEU A 176 -13.05 -16.40 30.70
C LEU A 176 -13.72 -16.54 32.09
N LEU A 177 -12.93 -16.89 33.08
CA LEU A 177 -13.35 -16.82 34.50
C LEU A 177 -12.68 -15.59 35.10
N PRO A 178 -13.43 -14.51 35.34
CA PRO A 178 -12.85 -13.36 36.02
C PRO A 178 -12.44 -13.74 37.42
N ASP A 179 -11.22 -13.38 37.83
CA ASP A 179 -10.72 -13.57 39.18
C ASP A 179 -11.37 -12.56 40.14
N GLY A 180 -12.68 -12.73 40.40
CA GLY A 180 -13.48 -11.84 41.25
C GLY A 180 -13.95 -10.56 40.56
N PRO A 181 -14.71 -9.69 41.23
CA PRO A 181 -15.14 -8.40 40.69
C PRO A 181 -13.92 -7.49 40.51
N ALA A 182 -13.47 -7.37 39.26
CA ALA A 182 -12.41 -6.44 38.92
C ALA A 182 -12.98 -5.00 38.93
N GLY A 183 -12.72 -4.26 39.99
CA GLY A 183 -13.12 -2.85 40.09
C GLY A 183 -12.48 -1.93 39.06
N ASP A 184 -11.42 -2.40 38.36
CA ASP A 184 -10.69 -1.70 37.34
C ASP A 184 -10.64 -2.51 36.03
N PHE A 185 -10.38 -1.85 34.89
CA PHE A 185 -10.18 -2.53 33.63
C PHE A 185 -8.99 -3.49 33.67
N THR A 186 -9.25 -4.75 33.38
CA THR A 186 -8.26 -5.82 33.32
C THR A 186 -8.23 -6.42 31.92
N SER A 187 -7.04 -6.66 31.39
CA SER A 187 -6.85 -7.33 30.10
C SER A 187 -6.75 -8.84 30.29
N TYR A 188 -7.52 -9.57 29.50
CA TYR A 188 -7.52 -11.02 29.44
C TYR A 188 -7.22 -11.49 28.03
N GLU A 189 -6.47 -12.60 27.90
CA GLU A 189 -6.13 -13.19 26.61
C GLU A 189 -6.32 -14.70 26.65
N GLY A 190 -6.80 -15.27 25.55
CA GLY A 190 -7.01 -16.69 25.40
C GLY A 190 -7.11 -17.10 23.94
N THR A 191 -7.26 -18.41 23.70
CA THR A 191 -7.30 -18.96 22.35
C THR A 191 -8.66 -19.58 22.07
N ILE A 192 -9.19 -19.32 20.87
CA ILE A 192 -10.37 -19.96 20.33
C ILE A 192 -9.94 -20.79 19.11
N ARG A 193 -10.14 -22.10 19.16
CA ARG A 193 -9.91 -22.98 18.02
C ARG A 193 -11.17 -23.18 17.22
N SER A 194 -11.12 -22.85 15.93
CA SER A 194 -12.27 -23.06 15.04
C SER A 194 -12.38 -24.54 14.63
N GLU A 195 -13.61 -25.07 14.63
CA GLU A 195 -13.91 -26.45 14.23
C GLU A 195 -14.29 -26.56 12.74
N ARG A 196 -14.78 -25.47 12.15
CA ARG A 196 -15.31 -25.42 10.78
C ARG A 196 -14.86 -24.15 10.06
N SER A 197 -14.74 -24.23 8.75
CA SER A 197 -14.47 -23.07 7.88
C SER A 197 -15.76 -22.41 7.39
N GLY A 198 -15.66 -21.14 7.02
CA GLY A 198 -16.67 -20.34 6.34
C GLY A 198 -17.12 -19.12 7.14
N PRO A 199 -18.23 -18.50 6.72
CA PRO A 199 -18.78 -17.32 7.39
C PRO A 199 -19.12 -17.59 8.85
N ALA A 200 -18.72 -16.67 9.73
CA ALA A 200 -18.94 -16.78 11.16
C ALA A 200 -19.19 -15.42 11.81
N SER A 201 -19.73 -15.44 13.02
CA SER A 201 -19.76 -14.31 13.95
C SER A 201 -18.82 -14.54 15.13
N PHE A 202 -18.33 -13.45 15.67
CA PHE A 202 -17.68 -13.41 16.99
C PHE A 202 -18.69 -12.88 18.01
N GLU A 203 -18.74 -13.51 19.19
CA GLU A 203 -19.60 -13.07 20.28
C GLU A 203 -18.80 -12.95 21.59
N LEU A 204 -18.99 -11.83 22.29
CA LEU A 204 -18.62 -11.61 23.70
C LEU A 204 -19.89 -11.61 24.52
N VAL A 205 -20.10 -12.63 25.31
CA VAL A 205 -21.34 -12.85 26.06
C VAL A 205 -21.06 -13.19 27.52
N ALA A 206 -21.96 -12.80 28.39
CA ALA A 206 -21.86 -13.03 29.82
C ALA A 206 -23.19 -13.60 30.38
N ARG A 207 -23.10 -14.24 31.55
CA ARG A 207 -24.23 -14.73 32.33
C ARG A 207 -24.07 -14.31 33.78
N GLY A 208 -25.19 -14.01 34.44
CA GLY A 208 -25.24 -13.54 35.81
C GLY A 208 -26.01 -12.22 35.93
N GLN A 209 -25.85 -11.53 37.06
CA GLN A 209 -26.46 -10.22 37.28
C GLN A 209 -25.38 -9.19 37.62
N GLY A 210 -25.27 -8.12 36.79
CA GLY A 210 -24.23 -7.12 36.99
C GLY A 210 -24.02 -6.23 35.77
N ARG A 211 -22.83 -5.67 35.67
CA ARG A 211 -22.40 -4.78 34.56
C ARG A 211 -21.05 -5.19 34.04
N LEU A 212 -20.89 -5.09 32.75
CA LEU A 212 -19.61 -5.22 32.07
C LEU A 212 -19.33 -3.93 31.29
N TRP A 213 -18.15 -3.35 31.49
CA TRP A 213 -17.61 -2.34 30.59
C TRP A 213 -16.55 -3.00 29.72
N VAL A 214 -16.75 -2.95 28.42
CA VAL A 214 -15.84 -3.49 27.43
C VAL A 214 -15.03 -2.33 26.87
N GLY A 215 -13.75 -2.27 27.23
CA GLY A 215 -12.83 -1.21 26.81
C GLY A 215 -12.21 -1.47 25.43
N ALA A 216 -11.87 -2.74 25.18
CA ALA A 216 -11.34 -3.20 23.90
C ALA A 216 -11.57 -4.69 23.72
N VAL A 217 -11.69 -5.13 22.45
CA VAL A 217 -11.71 -6.56 22.05
C VAL A 217 -10.79 -6.73 20.85
N SER A 218 -10.14 -7.88 20.73
CA SER A 218 -9.30 -8.24 19.58
C SER A 218 -9.48 -9.69 19.25
N LEU A 219 -9.48 -10.02 17.97
CA LEU A 219 -9.47 -11.38 17.45
C LEU A 219 -8.53 -11.47 16.25
N MET A 220 -7.44 -12.19 16.40
CA MET A 220 -6.45 -12.40 15.35
C MET A 220 -6.13 -13.87 15.18
N ARG A 221 -5.76 -14.31 13.98
CA ARG A 221 -5.12 -15.62 13.82
C ARG A 221 -3.88 -15.69 14.71
N ALA A 222 -3.64 -16.83 15.31
CA ALA A 222 -2.54 -17.00 16.27
C ALA A 222 -1.15 -16.78 15.65
N ASP A 223 -0.97 -17.19 14.38
CA ASP A 223 0.27 -16.94 13.63
C ASP A 223 0.51 -15.43 13.39
N VAL A 224 -0.54 -14.69 13.05
CA VAL A 224 -0.46 -13.24 12.85
C VAL A 224 -0.24 -12.50 14.16
N ALA A 225 -0.93 -12.89 15.24
CA ALA A 225 -0.74 -12.31 16.57
C ALA A 225 0.69 -12.53 17.08
N ALA A 226 1.25 -13.73 16.89
CA ALA A 226 2.63 -14.06 17.26
C ALA A 226 3.67 -13.25 16.44
N ASP A 227 3.30 -12.79 15.25
CA ASP A 227 4.15 -11.98 14.37
C ASP A 227 3.92 -10.47 14.54
N GLY A 228 3.31 -10.05 15.64
CA GLY A 228 3.09 -8.64 15.99
C GLY A 228 1.88 -7.99 15.32
N GLY A 229 0.98 -8.77 14.74
CA GLY A 229 -0.29 -8.32 14.15
C GLY A 229 -0.23 -7.98 12.66
N LEU A 230 0.98 -7.83 12.08
CA LEU A 230 1.16 -7.64 10.64
C LEU A 230 1.32 -8.99 9.94
N ARG A 231 0.64 -9.18 8.82
CA ARG A 231 0.55 -10.45 8.10
C ARG A 231 1.88 -10.85 7.47
N SER A 232 2.43 -11.97 7.92
CA SER A 232 3.69 -12.55 7.41
C SER A 232 3.56 -13.09 5.98
N ASP A 233 2.38 -13.56 5.58
CA ASP A 233 2.10 -14.02 4.21
C ASP A 233 2.16 -12.85 3.21
N ILE A 234 1.66 -11.67 3.57
CA ILE A 234 1.83 -10.43 2.80
C ILE A 234 3.29 -9.99 2.82
N GLY A 235 3.96 -10.06 3.98
CA GLY A 235 5.40 -9.79 4.09
C GLY A 235 6.26 -10.63 3.16
N ALA A 236 5.94 -11.92 3.03
CA ALA A 236 6.62 -12.80 2.08
C ALA A 236 6.44 -12.34 0.62
N LYS A 237 5.27 -11.79 0.27
CA LYS A 237 5.03 -11.20 -1.06
C LYS A 237 5.79 -9.88 -1.27
N ILE A 238 5.93 -9.04 -0.22
CA ILE A 238 6.79 -7.86 -0.26
C ILE A 238 8.22 -8.26 -0.62
N VAL A 239 8.80 -9.20 0.09
CA VAL A 239 10.17 -9.66 -0.18
C VAL A 239 10.29 -10.28 -1.57
N ALA A 240 9.35 -11.14 -1.96
CA ALA A 240 9.35 -11.82 -3.26
C ALA A 240 9.16 -10.88 -4.46
N SER A 241 8.56 -9.70 -4.25
CA SER A 241 8.36 -8.71 -5.31
C SER A 241 9.63 -7.95 -5.71
N GLY A 242 10.72 -8.05 -4.93
CA GLY A 242 11.93 -7.27 -5.14
C GLY A 242 11.89 -5.87 -4.53
N LEU A 243 10.85 -5.51 -3.79
CA LEU A 243 10.73 -4.24 -3.06
C LEU A 243 11.92 -4.01 -2.13
N LYS A 244 12.29 -2.74 -1.93
CA LYS A 244 13.42 -2.31 -1.07
C LYS A 244 13.04 -1.19 -0.10
N MET A 245 11.91 -0.52 -0.32
CA MET A 245 11.50 0.62 0.50
C MET A 245 9.98 0.62 0.70
N LEU A 246 9.55 0.97 1.91
CA LEU A 246 8.15 1.16 2.28
C LEU A 246 7.92 2.59 2.79
N ARG A 247 6.99 3.31 2.18
CA ARG A 247 6.57 4.66 2.59
C ARG A 247 5.32 4.59 3.45
N TRP A 248 5.35 5.25 4.63
CA TRP A 248 4.28 5.28 5.62
C TRP A 248 4.31 6.60 6.43
N PRO A 249 3.23 7.09 7.03
CA PRO A 249 1.86 6.54 7.06
C PRO A 249 1.05 6.81 5.80
N GLY A 250 1.71 7.12 4.72
CA GLY A 250 1.15 7.20 3.41
C GLY A 250 0.94 8.61 2.93
N GLY A 251 -0.04 8.76 2.06
CA GLY A 251 -0.45 9.94 1.35
C GLY A 251 -1.25 10.92 2.22
N ASN A 252 -2.54 11.09 1.90
CA ASN A 252 -3.37 12.13 2.51
C ASN A 252 -3.56 11.97 4.01
N PHE A 253 -3.52 10.76 4.52
CA PHE A 253 -3.61 10.48 5.96
C PHE A 253 -2.50 11.17 6.76
N ALA A 254 -1.28 11.25 6.22
CA ALA A 254 -0.13 11.83 6.91
C ALA A 254 -0.37 13.25 7.42
N SER A 255 -1.18 14.05 6.71
CA SER A 255 -1.40 15.47 7.03
C SER A 255 -2.24 15.74 8.28
N ASP A 256 -2.78 14.69 8.91
CA ASP A 256 -3.54 14.78 10.16
C ASP A 256 -3.19 13.63 11.14
N TYR A 257 -2.06 12.97 10.93
CA TYR A 257 -1.60 11.89 11.77
C TYR A 257 -0.73 12.40 12.92
N PHE A 258 -1.14 12.09 14.16
CA PHE A 258 -0.41 12.40 15.38
C PHE A 258 0.30 11.14 15.87
N TRP A 259 1.54 10.97 15.51
CA TRP A 259 2.33 9.75 15.77
C TRP A 259 2.41 9.34 17.24
N MET A 260 2.34 10.30 18.16
CA MET A 260 2.35 10.04 19.63
C MET A 260 1.13 9.22 20.06
N GLU A 261 0.02 9.30 19.34
CA GLU A 261 -1.17 8.50 19.62
C GLU A 261 -1.06 7.06 19.10
N GLY A 262 -0.10 6.80 18.18
CA GLY A 262 0.20 5.50 17.61
C GLY A 262 1.34 4.74 18.31
N ILE A 263 1.74 5.14 19.53
CA ILE A 263 2.78 4.46 20.32
C ILE A 263 2.25 3.97 21.66
N GLY A 264 3.02 3.12 22.35
CA GLY A 264 2.62 2.51 23.61
C GLY A 264 1.63 1.34 23.44
N PRO A 265 0.98 0.89 24.53
CA PRO A 265 0.12 -0.30 24.49
C PRO A 265 -1.07 -0.14 23.53
N LEU A 266 -1.26 -1.09 22.61
CA LEU A 266 -2.28 -1.06 21.52
C LEU A 266 -3.68 -0.68 22.01
N ASP A 267 -4.15 -1.32 23.10
CA ASP A 267 -5.50 -1.12 23.59
C ASP A 267 -5.69 0.21 24.34
N ARG A 268 -4.59 0.94 24.63
CA ARG A 268 -4.60 2.29 25.20
C ARG A 268 -4.59 3.40 24.16
N ARG A 269 -4.22 3.10 22.93
CA ARG A 269 -4.17 4.08 21.85
C ARG A 269 -5.58 4.56 21.49
N PRO A 270 -5.81 5.87 21.36
CA PRO A 270 -7.15 6.39 21.07
C PRO A 270 -7.55 6.10 19.63
N THR A 271 -8.84 5.88 19.41
CA THR A 271 -9.41 5.91 18.06
C THR A 271 -9.72 7.34 17.66
N ARG A 272 -9.33 7.74 16.45
CA ARG A 272 -9.53 9.08 15.88
C ARG A 272 -10.34 9.05 14.60
N LEU A 273 -10.91 10.18 14.23
CA LEU A 273 -11.46 10.38 12.90
C LEU A 273 -10.29 10.63 11.94
N ASN A 274 -10.12 9.74 10.98
CA ASN A 274 -9.28 9.97 9.81
C ASN A 274 -10.01 10.93 8.86
N ARG A 275 -9.65 12.22 8.91
CA ARG A 275 -10.31 13.28 8.14
C ARG A 275 -10.05 13.18 6.65
N ALA A 276 -8.90 12.64 6.26
CA ALA A 276 -8.56 12.47 4.85
C ALA A 276 -9.52 11.51 4.14
N TRP A 277 -9.88 10.42 4.81
CA TRP A 277 -10.69 9.34 4.22
C TRP A 277 -12.06 9.19 4.86
N ASN A 278 -12.37 10.02 5.87
CA ASN A 278 -13.63 9.99 6.61
C ASN A 278 -13.93 8.60 7.21
N GLU A 279 -12.94 8.06 7.89
CA GLU A 279 -12.94 6.74 8.51
C GLU A 279 -12.48 6.83 9.97
N TYR A 280 -12.64 5.76 10.74
CA TYR A 280 -12.08 5.71 12.08
C TYR A 280 -10.73 5.02 12.07
N GLU A 281 -9.73 5.69 12.63
CA GLU A 281 -8.38 5.20 12.81
C GLU A 281 -8.19 4.70 14.25
N PRO A 282 -8.03 3.38 14.47
CA PRO A 282 -7.84 2.83 15.80
C PRO A 282 -6.42 3.04 16.35
N ASN A 283 -5.47 3.54 15.55
CA ASN A 283 -4.05 3.66 15.86
C ASN A 283 -3.38 2.30 16.23
N ASP A 284 -3.87 1.19 15.68
CA ASP A 284 -3.30 -0.12 15.95
C ASP A 284 -1.99 -0.36 15.21
N VAL A 285 -1.82 0.27 14.06
CA VAL A 285 -0.54 0.29 13.34
C VAL A 285 0.08 1.67 13.52
N GLY A 286 1.20 1.72 14.21
CA GLY A 286 1.94 2.95 14.48
C GLY A 286 3.43 2.76 14.22
N THR A 287 4.24 3.63 14.83
CA THR A 287 5.70 3.68 14.60
C THR A 287 6.38 2.33 14.84
N HIS A 288 6.06 1.65 15.95
CA HIS A 288 6.68 0.36 16.28
C HIS A 288 6.31 -0.72 15.28
N GLU A 289 5.03 -0.90 15.02
CA GLU A 289 4.54 -1.95 14.12
C GLU A 289 5.12 -1.78 12.71
N PHE A 290 5.17 -0.55 12.20
CA PHE A 290 5.71 -0.26 10.89
C PHE A 290 7.22 -0.46 10.81
N LEU A 291 7.99 0.12 11.75
CA LEU A 291 9.45 0.07 11.69
C LEU A 291 10.00 -1.32 11.99
N ASP A 292 9.39 -2.05 12.93
CA ASP A 292 9.75 -3.44 13.21
C ASP A 292 9.41 -4.36 12.03
N TYR A 293 8.34 -4.06 11.29
CA TYR A 293 8.01 -4.76 10.06
C TYR A 293 9.03 -4.50 8.96
N CYS A 294 9.44 -3.24 8.75
CA CYS A 294 10.51 -2.90 7.81
C CYS A 294 11.81 -3.64 8.15
N GLU A 295 12.21 -3.65 9.43
CA GLU A 295 13.42 -4.32 9.89
C GLU A 295 13.36 -5.83 9.63
N ARG A 296 12.25 -6.50 9.96
CA ARG A 296 12.04 -7.94 9.69
C ARG A 296 12.10 -8.29 8.21
N LEU A 297 11.57 -7.43 7.35
CA LEU A 297 11.54 -7.66 5.90
C LEU A 297 12.81 -7.19 5.18
N GLY A 298 13.73 -6.50 5.88
CA GLY A 298 14.91 -5.89 5.27
C GLY A 298 14.57 -4.73 4.33
N MET A 299 13.50 -3.97 4.63
CA MET A 299 13.04 -2.83 3.86
C MET A 299 13.53 -1.51 4.50
N ALA A 300 13.90 -0.54 3.67
CA ALA A 300 14.13 0.82 4.15
C ALA A 300 12.80 1.51 4.47
N PRO A 301 12.62 2.11 5.64
CA PRO A 301 11.45 2.92 5.94
C PRO A 301 11.59 4.33 5.33
N PHE A 302 10.51 4.84 4.76
CA PHE A 302 10.36 6.23 4.35
C PHE A 302 9.14 6.83 5.06
N VAL A 303 9.40 7.73 6.02
CA VAL A 303 8.37 8.25 6.91
C VAL A 303 7.90 9.63 6.48
N CYS A 304 6.58 9.81 6.33
CA CYS A 304 5.97 11.08 5.98
C CYS A 304 5.45 11.81 7.23
N VAL A 305 5.99 12.99 7.53
CA VAL A 305 5.57 13.77 8.71
C VAL A 305 4.32 14.61 8.44
N ASN A 306 3.56 14.89 9.49
CA ASN A 306 2.37 15.71 9.44
C ASN A 306 2.73 17.20 9.32
N THR A 307 2.81 17.71 8.10
CA THR A 307 2.95 19.16 7.85
C THR A 307 1.61 19.87 7.65
N GLY A 308 0.50 19.15 7.73
CA GLY A 308 -0.84 19.72 7.59
C GLY A 308 -1.34 20.37 8.87
N SER A 309 -1.59 19.57 9.89
CA SER A 309 -2.11 20.00 11.21
C SER A 309 -1.10 19.78 12.35
N GLY A 310 0.03 19.12 12.12
CA GLY A 310 1.09 18.89 13.09
C GLY A 310 2.00 20.10 13.28
N SER A 311 2.87 20.02 14.30
CA SER A 311 3.84 21.05 14.60
C SER A 311 5.27 20.66 14.22
N VAL A 312 6.14 21.65 14.14
CA VAL A 312 7.58 21.47 13.92
C VAL A 312 8.21 20.63 15.04
N GLU A 313 7.78 20.89 16.27
CA GLU A 313 8.23 20.18 17.47
C GLU A 313 7.82 18.70 17.43
N ASP A 314 6.60 18.38 16.99
CA ASP A 314 6.12 17.01 16.83
C ASP A 314 6.97 16.22 15.84
N ALA A 315 7.35 16.85 14.71
CA ALA A 315 8.19 16.21 13.70
C ALA A 315 9.62 15.97 14.22
N ALA A 316 10.23 16.94 14.87
CA ALA A 316 11.55 16.78 15.50
C ALA A 316 11.55 15.72 16.59
N ALA A 317 10.49 15.70 17.43
CA ALA A 317 10.29 14.68 18.46
C ALA A 317 10.14 13.27 17.86
N TRP A 318 9.49 13.13 16.69
CA TRP A 318 9.38 11.84 16.01
C TRP A 318 10.72 11.35 15.49
N VAL A 319 11.55 12.24 14.92
CA VAL A 319 12.93 11.90 14.54
C VAL A 319 13.74 11.46 15.77
N GLU A 320 13.68 12.19 16.89
CA GLU A 320 14.38 11.80 18.10
C GLU A 320 13.84 10.48 18.69
N TYR A 321 12.52 10.24 18.63
CA TYR A 321 11.92 8.97 19.05
C TYR A 321 12.50 7.79 18.24
N CYS A 322 12.64 7.95 16.93
CA CYS A 322 13.15 6.90 16.06
C CYS A 322 14.66 6.72 16.14
N ASN A 323 15.42 7.80 16.25
CA ASN A 323 16.88 7.82 16.03
C ASN A 323 17.69 8.21 17.27
N GLY A 324 17.08 8.90 18.25
CA GLY A 324 17.78 9.39 19.43
C GLY A 324 18.25 8.27 20.37
N PRO A 325 19.31 8.49 21.13
CA PRO A 325 19.81 7.53 22.12
C PRO A 325 18.78 7.32 23.26
N SER A 326 18.86 6.18 23.93
CA SER A 326 17.89 5.78 24.96
C SER A 326 17.85 6.69 26.20
N ASP A 327 18.81 7.58 26.38
CA ASP A 327 18.89 8.58 27.44
C ASP A 327 18.42 9.97 27.00
N SER A 328 18.07 10.18 25.75
CA SER A 328 17.42 11.40 25.27
C SER A 328 15.95 11.45 25.73
N GLU A 329 15.25 12.56 25.52
CA GLU A 329 13.87 12.74 25.97
C GLU A 329 12.95 11.70 25.34
N TRP A 330 12.89 11.65 24.02
CA TRP A 330 12.02 10.72 23.28
C TRP A 330 12.62 9.33 23.16
N GLY A 331 13.95 9.18 23.22
CA GLY A 331 14.60 7.88 23.32
C GLY A 331 14.24 7.11 24.58
N ARG A 332 14.05 7.80 25.73
CA ARG A 332 13.52 7.19 26.98
C ARG A 332 12.07 6.72 26.79
N VAL A 333 11.24 7.48 26.11
CA VAL A 333 9.86 7.08 25.82
C VAL A 333 9.84 5.83 24.94
N ARG A 334 10.67 5.79 23.90
CA ARG A 334 10.84 4.58 23.07
C ARG A 334 11.28 3.37 23.89
N ALA A 335 12.28 3.53 24.74
CA ALA A 335 12.78 2.47 25.61
C ALA A 335 11.68 1.98 26.57
N GLY A 336 10.90 2.91 27.16
CA GLY A 336 9.73 2.60 27.99
C GLY A 336 8.62 1.84 27.24
N ASN A 337 8.52 2.03 25.94
CA ASN A 337 7.60 1.30 25.05
C ASN A 337 8.20 -0.04 24.55
N GLY A 338 9.32 -0.50 25.11
CA GLY A 338 9.89 -1.82 24.88
C GLY A 338 11.03 -1.87 23.86
N ARG A 339 11.46 -0.73 23.27
CA ARG A 339 12.59 -0.72 22.34
C ARG A 339 13.70 0.24 22.79
N GLU A 340 14.80 -0.32 23.27
CA GLU A 340 15.96 0.45 23.75
C GLU A 340 16.77 1.03 22.56
N GLN A 341 17.04 0.22 21.53
CA GLN A 341 17.85 0.62 20.40
C GLN A 341 17.06 1.45 19.37
N PRO A 342 17.66 2.51 18.79
CA PRO A 342 17.02 3.27 17.72
C PRO A 342 16.86 2.44 16.44
N TRP A 343 15.88 2.80 15.61
CA TRP A 343 15.73 2.21 14.26
C TRP A 343 16.65 2.87 13.24
N ASN A 344 17.15 4.09 13.51
CA ASN A 344 17.96 4.89 12.60
C ASN A 344 17.24 5.14 11.27
N VAL A 345 16.03 5.66 11.33
CA VAL A 345 15.23 6.01 10.15
C VAL A 345 15.90 7.13 9.40
N HIS A 346 16.31 6.86 8.16
CA HIS A 346 17.09 7.81 7.35
C HIS A 346 16.20 8.70 6.48
N TYR A 347 15.14 8.15 5.85
CA TYR A 347 14.33 8.85 4.85
C TYR A 347 13.04 9.42 5.44
N TRP A 348 12.83 10.74 5.22
CA TRP A 348 11.68 11.48 5.75
C TRP A 348 11.11 12.43 4.70
N SER A 349 9.76 12.43 4.54
CA SER A 349 9.05 13.39 3.69
C SER A 349 8.43 14.51 4.53
N LEU A 350 8.57 15.75 4.06
CA LEU A 350 8.00 16.95 4.67
C LEU A 350 6.54 17.17 4.24
N GLY A 351 5.70 16.17 4.50
CA GLY A 351 4.28 16.16 4.17
C GLY A 351 3.94 15.45 2.87
N ASN A 352 2.66 15.50 2.51
CA ASN A 352 2.07 14.86 1.34
C ASN A 352 1.08 15.80 0.65
N GLU A 353 1.22 16.01 -0.67
CA GLU A 353 0.26 16.73 -1.53
C GLU A 353 -0.36 17.99 -0.93
N ILE A 354 0.36 18.70 -0.09
CA ILE A 354 -0.14 19.85 0.68
C ILE A 354 -0.63 21.01 -0.22
N TRP A 355 -0.35 20.89 -1.50
CA TRP A 355 -0.84 21.76 -2.57
C TRP A 355 -2.31 21.50 -2.94
N GLY A 356 -2.89 20.34 -2.58
CA GLY A 356 -4.25 19.95 -2.92
C GLY A 356 -5.29 20.59 -2.01
N ASP A 357 -6.36 21.15 -2.57
CA ASP A 357 -7.48 21.75 -1.81
C ASP A 357 -8.29 20.71 -1.01
N PHE A 358 -8.11 19.44 -1.33
CA PHE A 358 -8.66 18.29 -0.61
C PHE A 358 -7.83 17.92 0.63
N GLN A 359 -6.61 18.45 0.76
CA GLN A 359 -5.65 18.07 1.79
C GLN A 359 -5.86 18.83 3.10
N VAL A 360 -5.76 18.13 4.23
CA VAL A 360 -5.74 18.78 5.54
C VAL A 360 -4.52 19.69 5.62
N GLY A 361 -4.72 20.96 5.96
CA GLY A 361 -3.65 21.94 6.05
C GLY A 361 -3.11 22.46 4.73
N HIS A 362 -3.90 22.33 3.63
CA HIS A 362 -3.62 22.92 2.32
C HIS A 362 -3.14 24.36 2.41
N VAL A 363 -2.11 24.70 1.65
CA VAL A 363 -1.50 26.04 1.58
C VAL A 363 -0.97 26.34 0.18
N ASP A 364 -0.70 27.63 -0.07
CA ASP A 364 0.03 28.10 -1.25
C ASP A 364 1.52 27.72 -1.19
N PRO A 365 2.24 27.78 -2.32
CA PRO A 365 3.64 27.33 -2.40
C PRO A 365 4.61 28.14 -1.55
N GLU A 366 4.38 29.45 -1.37
CA GLU A 366 5.20 30.32 -0.53
C GLU A 366 5.09 29.91 0.96
N THR A 367 3.86 29.70 1.41
CA THR A 367 3.56 29.25 2.77
C THR A 367 4.14 27.84 3.01
N TYR A 368 4.01 26.93 2.02
CA TYR A 368 4.60 25.61 2.14
C TYR A 368 6.13 25.67 2.18
N ALA A 369 6.75 26.44 1.33
CA ALA A 369 8.21 26.58 1.31
C ALA A 369 8.77 27.05 2.66
N GLN A 370 8.15 28.05 3.28
CA GLN A 370 8.51 28.49 4.63
C GLN A 370 8.33 27.38 5.67
N ARG A 371 7.19 26.69 5.64
CA ARG A 371 6.90 25.57 6.53
C ARG A 371 7.92 24.45 6.36
N ALA A 372 8.26 24.06 5.13
CA ALA A 372 9.22 23.02 4.85
C ALA A 372 10.62 23.36 5.41
N LEU A 373 11.05 24.62 5.33
CA LEU A 373 12.31 25.08 5.91
C LEU A 373 12.32 24.98 7.44
N GLU A 374 11.22 25.36 8.11
CA GLU A 374 11.09 25.26 9.57
C GLU A 374 11.14 23.81 10.04
N PHE A 375 10.38 22.92 9.38
CA PHE A 375 10.41 21.48 9.67
C PHE A 375 11.79 20.88 9.39
N ALA A 376 12.40 21.19 8.25
CA ALA A 376 13.74 20.69 7.88
C ALA A 376 14.79 21.08 8.93
N ALA A 377 14.80 22.35 9.35
CA ALA A 377 15.74 22.84 10.35
C ALA A 377 15.60 22.12 11.70
N ALA A 378 14.37 21.93 12.18
CA ALA A 378 14.12 21.26 13.46
C ALA A 378 14.41 19.74 13.40
N MET A 379 14.03 19.08 12.31
CA MET A 379 14.29 17.64 12.13
C MET A 379 15.78 17.34 11.97
N LYS A 380 16.52 18.17 11.19
CA LYS A 380 17.99 18.08 11.06
C LYS A 380 18.71 18.44 12.36
N ALA A 381 18.13 19.27 13.24
CA ALA A 381 18.68 19.53 14.56
C ALA A 381 18.55 18.31 15.51
N ALA A 382 17.48 17.52 15.35
CA ALA A 382 17.31 16.26 16.08
C ALA A 382 18.24 15.14 15.56
N ASP A 383 18.42 15.05 14.23
CA ASP A 383 19.37 14.15 13.59
C ASP A 383 19.86 14.73 12.25
N PRO A 384 21.10 15.24 12.17
CA PRO A 384 21.63 15.85 10.94
C PRO A 384 21.88 14.83 9.80
N SER A 385 21.83 13.53 10.06
CA SER A 385 22.10 12.48 9.07
C SER A 385 20.89 12.08 8.24
N ILE A 386 19.69 12.55 8.57
CA ILE A 386 18.46 12.18 7.86
C ILE A 386 18.40 12.80 6.47
N HIS A 387 17.79 12.08 5.55
CA HIS A 387 17.49 12.52 4.19
C HIS A 387 16.07 13.10 4.15
N LEU A 388 15.92 14.33 3.68
CA LEU A 388 14.66 15.04 3.65
C LEU A 388 14.15 15.23 2.22
N THR A 389 12.87 14.92 2.01
CA THR A 389 12.16 15.11 0.76
C THR A 389 11.07 16.16 0.92
N ALA A 390 11.10 17.24 0.14
CA ALA A 390 10.04 18.25 0.13
C ALA A 390 8.97 17.94 -0.92
N VAL A 391 7.74 18.41 -0.68
CA VAL A 391 6.60 18.19 -1.59
C VAL A 391 6.73 19.06 -2.85
N GLY A 392 6.84 18.41 -3.98
CA GLY A 392 6.71 18.99 -5.31
C GLY A 392 5.38 18.64 -5.98
N HIS A 393 5.27 18.97 -7.25
CA HIS A 393 4.16 18.60 -8.12
C HIS A 393 4.69 18.32 -9.54
N VAL A 394 3.90 17.66 -10.37
CA VAL A 394 4.30 17.45 -11.77
C VAL A 394 4.14 18.71 -12.59
N ARG A 395 5.16 19.04 -13.40
CA ARG A 395 5.18 20.21 -14.28
C ARG A 395 4.84 21.53 -13.53
N ASN A 396 4.14 22.41 -14.19
CA ASN A 396 3.57 23.64 -13.63
C ASN A 396 2.03 23.59 -13.59
N VAL A 397 1.44 22.42 -13.32
CA VAL A 397 -0.02 22.23 -13.31
C VAL A 397 -0.68 23.13 -12.25
N LEU A 398 0.01 23.36 -11.12
CA LEU A 398 -0.39 24.29 -10.06
C LEU A 398 0.37 25.62 -10.15
N GLY A 399 0.51 26.19 -11.35
CA GLY A 399 1.20 27.45 -11.56
C GLY A 399 2.69 27.33 -11.27
N ARG A 400 3.19 28.10 -10.27
CA ARG A 400 4.64 28.19 -9.97
C ARG A 400 5.08 27.33 -8.78
N TRP A 401 4.35 26.27 -8.43
CA TRP A 401 4.67 25.45 -7.24
C TRP A 401 6.14 25.00 -7.21
N ASN A 402 6.56 24.26 -8.24
CA ASN A 402 7.93 23.74 -8.28
C ASN A 402 9.00 24.82 -8.33
N GLU A 403 8.75 25.91 -9.07
CA GLU A 403 9.67 27.05 -9.16
C GLU A 403 9.94 27.67 -7.78
N LEU A 404 8.87 27.93 -7.03
CA LEU A 404 8.95 28.60 -5.73
C LEU A 404 9.51 27.69 -4.66
N VAL A 405 9.02 26.45 -4.58
CA VAL A 405 9.48 25.48 -3.58
C VAL A 405 10.93 25.11 -3.83
N ALA A 406 11.32 24.73 -5.05
CA ALA A 406 12.69 24.34 -5.37
C ALA A 406 13.68 25.46 -5.07
N SER A 407 13.35 26.73 -5.43
CA SER A 407 14.20 27.89 -5.12
C SER A 407 14.38 28.12 -3.62
N ALA A 408 13.33 27.90 -2.82
CA ALA A 408 13.35 28.17 -1.40
C ALA A 408 14.09 27.10 -0.60
N VAL A 409 13.86 25.80 -0.91
CA VAL A 409 14.38 24.67 -0.13
C VAL A 409 15.74 24.15 -0.62
N SER A 410 16.29 24.76 -1.69
CA SER A 410 17.58 24.38 -2.26
C SER A 410 18.70 24.36 -1.22
N GLY A 411 19.40 23.23 -1.11
CA GLY A 411 20.45 23.01 -0.12
C GLY A 411 20.00 22.81 1.33
N GLN A 412 18.68 22.80 1.59
CA GLN A 412 18.10 22.52 2.90
C GLN A 412 17.43 21.16 2.98
N VAL A 413 17.06 20.62 1.85
CA VAL A 413 16.53 19.27 1.67
C VAL A 413 17.32 18.53 0.61
N ASP A 414 17.17 17.22 0.55
CA ASP A 414 17.95 16.34 -0.30
C ASP A 414 17.19 15.98 -1.59
N ALA A 415 15.86 15.90 -1.53
CA ALA A 415 15.00 15.49 -2.65
C ALA A 415 13.71 16.32 -2.77
N ILE A 416 13.12 16.26 -3.96
CA ILE A 416 11.76 16.78 -4.25
C ILE A 416 10.85 15.60 -4.64
N ALA A 417 9.70 15.48 -3.98
CA ALA A 417 8.66 14.53 -4.28
C ALA A 417 7.81 14.94 -5.47
N VAL A 418 7.43 13.98 -6.30
CA VAL A 418 6.47 14.19 -7.40
C VAL A 418 5.51 13.00 -7.49
N HIS A 419 4.24 13.29 -7.81
CA HIS A 419 3.19 12.28 -7.96
C HIS A 419 2.57 12.35 -9.34
N TYR A 420 2.43 11.22 -10.00
CA TYR A 420 1.72 11.12 -11.26
C TYR A 420 1.09 9.74 -11.45
N TYR A 421 -0.20 9.72 -11.75
CA TYR A 421 -0.95 8.51 -12.03
C TYR A 421 -1.41 8.48 -13.47
N ASN A 422 -1.23 7.33 -14.13
CA ASN A 422 -1.82 7.11 -15.44
C ASN A 422 -3.34 6.97 -15.33
N LEU A 423 -4.04 7.46 -16.33
CA LEU A 423 -5.49 7.36 -16.48
C LEU A 423 -6.24 7.81 -15.22
N ASN A 424 -6.28 9.12 -14.96
CA ASN A 424 -7.15 9.67 -13.92
C ASN A 424 -8.55 9.96 -14.53
N PRO A 425 -9.57 9.13 -14.28
CA PRO A 425 -10.83 9.15 -15.00
C PRO A 425 -11.83 10.18 -14.47
N ALA A 426 -11.44 11.04 -13.51
CA ALA A 426 -12.34 12.07 -12.97
C ALA A 426 -12.97 12.98 -14.04
N VAL A 427 -12.43 12.96 -15.26
CA VAL A 427 -12.86 13.74 -16.43
C VAL A 427 -13.62 12.92 -17.48
N LEU A 428 -13.75 11.58 -17.36
CA LEU A 428 -14.49 10.79 -18.35
C LEU A 428 -15.99 10.75 -18.00
N ALA A 429 -16.82 11.15 -18.97
CA ALA A 429 -18.26 11.08 -18.84
C ALA A 429 -18.84 9.68 -19.13
N GLU A 430 -18.17 8.92 -19.98
CA GLU A 430 -18.58 7.58 -20.44
C GLU A 430 -17.38 6.64 -20.47
N GLU A 431 -17.63 5.33 -20.40
CA GLU A 431 -16.58 4.32 -20.53
C GLU A 431 -16.01 4.33 -21.95
N PRO A 432 -14.69 4.48 -22.12
CA PRO A 432 -14.08 4.53 -23.45
C PRO A 432 -14.07 3.14 -24.12
N PRO A 433 -13.92 3.10 -25.46
CA PRO A 433 -13.71 1.87 -26.17
C PRO A 433 -12.52 1.08 -25.61
N VAL A 434 -12.66 -0.24 -25.58
CA VAL A 434 -11.62 -1.15 -25.01
C VAL A 434 -10.27 -0.97 -25.69
N GLN A 435 -10.23 -0.70 -27.02
CA GLN A 435 -8.97 -0.48 -27.73
C GLN A 435 -8.33 0.84 -27.35
N ASP A 436 -9.09 1.93 -27.26
CA ASP A 436 -8.56 3.24 -26.88
C ASP A 436 -7.99 3.20 -25.45
N LYS A 437 -8.65 2.47 -24.55
CA LYS A 437 -8.20 2.25 -23.19
C LYS A 437 -6.94 1.37 -23.11
N TRP A 438 -6.88 0.33 -23.97
CA TRP A 438 -5.67 -0.47 -24.13
C TRP A 438 -4.49 0.40 -24.58
N ASP A 439 -4.65 1.11 -25.69
CA ASP A 439 -3.59 1.92 -26.30
C ASP A 439 -3.11 3.01 -25.35
N ALA A 440 -4.01 3.72 -24.64
CA ALA A 440 -3.66 4.74 -23.67
C ALA A 440 -2.87 4.17 -22.49
N LEU A 441 -3.28 3.02 -21.95
CA LEU A 441 -2.63 2.43 -20.77
C LEU A 441 -1.27 1.80 -21.10
N VAL A 442 -1.15 1.05 -22.21
CA VAL A 442 0.16 0.48 -22.56
C VAL A 442 1.15 1.53 -23.07
N ALA A 443 0.67 2.70 -23.53
CA ALA A 443 1.48 3.85 -23.89
C ALA A 443 1.77 4.78 -22.69
N GLY A 444 1.00 4.68 -21.59
CA GLY A 444 1.08 5.51 -20.38
C GLY A 444 2.50 5.71 -19.83
N PRO A 445 3.37 4.70 -19.80
CA PRO A 445 4.77 4.88 -19.41
C PRO A 445 5.51 5.97 -20.20
N LYS A 446 5.20 6.17 -21.47
CA LYS A 446 5.82 7.25 -22.29
C LYS A 446 5.33 8.63 -21.87
N SER A 447 4.04 8.78 -21.55
CA SER A 447 3.54 10.04 -20.98
C SER A 447 4.12 10.31 -19.61
N THR A 448 4.23 9.28 -18.76
CA THR A 448 4.93 9.37 -17.45
C THR A 448 6.36 9.90 -17.62
N ALA A 449 7.14 9.31 -18.51
CA ALA A 449 8.52 9.74 -18.78
C ALA A 449 8.60 11.20 -19.25
N ALA A 450 7.69 11.63 -20.12
CA ALA A 450 7.65 13.02 -20.59
C ALA A 450 7.30 13.98 -19.43
N VAL A 451 6.30 13.64 -18.61
CA VAL A 451 5.91 14.41 -17.43
C VAL A 451 7.07 14.55 -16.45
N LEU A 452 7.79 13.47 -16.17
CA LEU A 452 8.92 13.47 -15.24
C LEU A 452 10.10 14.29 -15.79
N ARG A 453 10.46 14.17 -17.07
CA ARG A 453 11.53 14.97 -17.69
C ARG A 453 11.22 16.45 -17.63
N ASP A 454 10.01 16.86 -18.02
CA ASP A 454 9.57 18.26 -17.93
C ASP A 454 9.64 18.79 -16.50
N THR A 455 9.24 17.96 -15.53
CA THR A 455 9.24 18.32 -14.12
C THR A 455 10.66 18.48 -13.58
N ILE A 456 11.54 17.54 -13.88
CA ILE A 456 12.98 17.58 -13.53
C ILE A 456 13.61 18.85 -14.09
N GLU A 457 13.36 19.18 -15.36
CA GLU A 457 13.91 20.38 -16.00
C GLU A 457 13.44 21.67 -15.32
N ILE A 458 12.16 21.73 -14.87
CA ILE A 458 11.65 22.88 -14.14
C ILE A 458 12.34 23.00 -12.77
N ILE A 459 12.45 21.92 -12.02
CA ILE A 459 13.10 21.89 -10.71
C ILE A 459 14.57 22.32 -10.84
N ASP A 460 15.31 21.75 -11.80
CA ASP A 460 16.72 22.04 -12.01
C ASP A 460 17.02 23.49 -12.31
N ARG A 461 16.17 24.16 -13.10
CA ARG A 461 16.32 25.59 -13.40
C ARG A 461 16.19 26.49 -12.16
N HIS A 462 15.51 26.02 -11.14
CA HIS A 462 15.20 26.77 -9.91
C HIS A 462 15.99 26.29 -8.70
N TRP A 463 16.81 25.26 -8.85
CA TRP A 463 17.70 24.76 -7.80
C TRP A 463 19.09 25.42 -7.92
N SER A 464 19.78 25.52 -6.80
CA SER A 464 21.16 26.03 -6.78
C SER A 464 22.11 25.13 -7.59
N ALA A 465 22.96 25.70 -8.44
CA ALA A 465 23.69 25.02 -9.50
C ALA A 465 24.74 23.99 -9.05
N ASP A 466 25.16 24.03 -7.79
CA ASP A 466 26.29 23.24 -7.31
C ASP A 466 25.94 21.78 -6.97
N LEU A 467 24.65 21.46 -6.70
CA LEU A 467 24.19 20.14 -6.39
C LEU A 467 22.68 20.02 -6.76
N LEU A 468 22.37 19.24 -7.78
CA LEU A 468 20.98 18.99 -8.16
C LEU A 468 20.26 18.12 -7.11
N PRO A 469 18.96 18.36 -6.82
CA PRO A 469 18.21 17.55 -5.89
C PRO A 469 17.97 16.16 -6.48
N GLU A 470 17.82 15.17 -5.62
CA GLU A 470 17.22 13.90 -6.01
C GLU A 470 15.75 14.09 -6.32
N ILE A 471 15.18 13.23 -7.16
CA ILE A 471 13.75 13.19 -7.41
C ILE A 471 13.18 11.92 -6.78
N SER A 472 12.22 12.12 -5.88
CA SER A 472 11.39 11.05 -5.32
C SER A 472 10.08 10.99 -6.08
N TYR A 473 9.91 9.96 -6.93
CA TYR A 473 8.63 9.69 -7.57
C TYR A 473 7.78 8.83 -6.63
N ASP A 474 7.36 9.42 -5.51
CA ASP A 474 6.90 8.70 -4.32
C ASP A 474 5.40 8.36 -4.31
N GLU A 475 4.66 8.72 -5.38
CA GLU A 475 3.37 8.12 -5.69
C GLU A 475 3.16 7.97 -7.19
N TRP A 476 2.93 6.73 -7.62
CA TRP A 476 2.59 6.45 -9.01
C TRP A 476 1.78 5.16 -9.13
N GLY A 477 1.14 4.99 -10.26
CA GLY A 477 0.34 3.82 -10.59
C GLY A 477 -0.73 4.13 -11.62
N ILE A 478 -1.69 3.22 -11.72
CA ILE A 478 -2.86 3.39 -12.56
C ILE A 478 -4.03 3.73 -11.66
N ARG A 479 -4.73 4.82 -11.98
CA ARG A 479 -5.93 5.23 -11.27
C ARG A 479 -7.14 5.10 -12.18
N GLU A 480 -7.61 3.87 -12.33
CA GLU A 480 -8.85 3.57 -13.03
C GLU A 480 -10.04 3.71 -12.08
N ASP A 481 -10.83 4.77 -12.24
CA ASP A 481 -12.09 4.92 -11.49
C ASP A 481 -13.15 4.02 -12.08
N LEU A 482 -13.47 2.96 -11.37
CA LEU A 482 -14.49 1.99 -11.76
C LEU A 482 -15.93 2.48 -11.51
N ARG A 483 -16.22 3.76 -11.80
CA ARG A 483 -17.60 4.28 -11.70
C ARG A 483 -18.61 3.46 -12.47
N TRP A 484 -18.15 2.71 -13.48
CA TRP A 484 -18.97 1.83 -14.32
C TRP A 484 -18.98 0.37 -13.86
N ALA A 485 -18.14 -0.01 -12.87
CA ALA A 485 -18.13 -1.36 -12.33
C ALA A 485 -18.95 -1.43 -11.02
N PRO A 486 -19.84 -2.41 -10.86
CA PRO A 486 -20.53 -2.61 -9.59
C PRO A 486 -19.51 -2.90 -8.47
N GLY A 487 -19.51 -2.09 -7.42
CA GLY A 487 -18.77 -2.38 -6.20
C GLY A 487 -17.39 -1.76 -6.05
N TRP A 488 -17.00 -0.78 -6.88
CA TRP A 488 -15.73 -0.04 -6.72
C TRP A 488 -14.49 -0.92 -6.51
N LYS A 489 -14.48 -2.11 -7.10
CA LYS A 489 -13.33 -2.99 -7.05
C LYS A 489 -12.42 -2.63 -8.21
N GLU A 490 -11.20 -2.18 -7.89
CA GLU A 490 -10.16 -2.02 -8.89
C GLU A 490 -9.86 -3.39 -9.47
N LEU A 491 -10.00 -3.49 -10.78
CA LEU A 491 -9.74 -4.70 -11.51
C LEU A 491 -8.52 -4.46 -12.40
N TYR A 492 -7.35 -4.85 -11.92
CA TYR A 492 -6.15 -4.80 -12.72
C TYR A 492 -6.09 -5.97 -13.70
N LEU A 493 -5.96 -5.64 -14.99
CA LEU A 493 -5.85 -6.57 -16.10
C LEU A 493 -4.37 -6.72 -16.50
N LEU A 494 -4.07 -7.67 -17.37
CA LEU A 494 -2.71 -7.88 -17.90
C LEU A 494 -2.10 -6.59 -18.49
N ARG A 495 -2.89 -5.77 -19.20
CA ARG A 495 -2.46 -4.46 -19.72
C ARG A 495 -1.89 -3.54 -18.63
N ASP A 496 -2.45 -3.62 -17.40
CA ASP A 496 -2.04 -2.79 -16.28
C ASP A 496 -0.71 -3.28 -15.68
N GLY A 497 -0.48 -4.59 -15.74
CA GLY A 497 0.82 -5.20 -15.47
C GLY A 497 1.88 -4.77 -16.46
N LEU A 498 1.53 -4.67 -17.75
CA LEU A 498 2.43 -4.16 -18.80
C LEU A 498 2.73 -2.66 -18.60
N ASN A 499 1.75 -1.86 -18.20
CA ASN A 499 1.97 -0.45 -17.83
C ASN A 499 2.93 -0.34 -16.65
N THR A 500 2.72 -1.15 -15.59
CA THR A 500 3.60 -1.18 -14.42
C THR A 500 5.04 -1.53 -14.79
N ALA A 501 5.25 -2.58 -15.60
CA ALA A 501 6.57 -2.97 -16.10
C ALA A 501 7.21 -1.84 -16.92
N GLY A 502 6.45 -1.26 -17.86
CA GLY A 502 6.92 -0.15 -18.71
C GLY A 502 7.23 1.12 -17.92
N THR A 503 6.46 1.42 -16.86
CA THR A 503 6.73 2.58 -15.98
C THR A 503 8.05 2.39 -15.24
N LEU A 504 8.32 1.20 -14.71
CA LEU A 504 9.63 0.90 -14.10
C LEU A 504 10.78 1.01 -15.10
N GLN A 505 10.60 0.59 -16.36
CA GLN A 505 11.60 0.80 -17.41
C GLN A 505 11.89 2.30 -17.64
N GLU A 506 10.87 3.15 -17.63
CA GLU A 506 11.08 4.60 -17.78
C GLU A 506 11.76 5.21 -16.56
N ILE A 507 11.45 4.75 -15.34
CA ILE A 507 12.15 5.16 -14.12
C ILE A 507 13.63 4.73 -14.18
N GLN A 508 13.92 3.52 -14.65
CA GLN A 508 15.29 3.05 -14.86
C GLN A 508 16.05 3.92 -15.88
N ARG A 509 15.40 4.38 -16.95
CA ARG A 509 15.99 5.32 -17.93
C ARG A 509 16.34 6.66 -17.31
N LEU A 510 15.67 7.05 -16.23
CA LEU A 510 15.88 8.27 -15.48
C LEU A 510 16.72 8.06 -14.19
N SER A 511 17.41 6.91 -14.07
CA SER A 511 18.18 6.51 -12.88
C SER A 511 19.25 7.50 -12.44
N GLY A 512 19.75 8.38 -13.35
CA GLY A 512 20.65 9.47 -13.00
C GLY A 512 20.00 10.59 -12.18
N ARG A 513 18.67 10.61 -12.05
CA ARG A 513 17.91 11.68 -11.39
C ARG A 513 16.87 11.17 -10.40
N ILE A 514 16.21 10.04 -10.69
CA ILE A 514 15.23 9.43 -9.80
C ILE A 514 15.94 8.47 -8.86
N SER A 515 15.96 8.81 -7.57
CA SER A 515 16.60 8.00 -6.54
C SER A 515 15.62 7.09 -5.80
N MET A 516 14.35 7.47 -5.74
CA MET A 516 13.28 6.72 -5.07
C MET A 516 12.02 6.73 -5.91
N SER A 517 11.27 5.64 -5.88
CA SER A 517 9.91 5.63 -6.44
C SER A 517 9.02 4.65 -5.69
N HIS A 518 7.73 4.99 -5.55
CA HIS A 518 6.79 4.19 -4.80
C HIS A 518 5.50 4.01 -5.58
N GLN A 519 5.24 2.78 -6.04
CA GLN A 519 3.93 2.46 -6.56
C GLN A 519 2.91 2.50 -5.42
N PHE A 520 1.81 3.20 -5.61
CA PHE A 520 0.74 3.28 -4.64
C PHE A 520 -0.27 2.17 -4.91
N GLY A 521 -0.60 1.33 -4.00
CA GLY A 521 -0.24 0.88 -2.70
C GLY A 521 0.23 -0.58 -2.81
N PHE A 522 0.45 -1.27 -1.69
CA PHE A 522 0.90 -2.66 -1.78
C PHE A 522 -0.25 -3.67 -1.78
N VAL A 523 -1.24 -3.49 -0.94
CA VAL A 523 -2.35 -4.43 -0.76
C VAL A 523 -3.70 -3.74 -0.83
N ASN A 524 -4.66 -4.37 -1.47
CA ASN A 524 -6.05 -3.94 -1.64
C ASN A 524 -6.16 -2.61 -2.42
N ARG A 525 -6.53 -1.51 -1.77
CA ARG A 525 -6.79 -0.23 -2.43
C ARG A 525 -5.63 0.22 -3.33
N LEU A 526 -5.83 0.28 -4.65
CA LEU A 526 -4.82 0.53 -5.69
C LEU A 526 -3.60 -0.40 -5.56
N GLY A 527 -3.75 -1.54 -4.89
CA GLY A 527 -2.66 -2.38 -4.46
C GLY A 527 -2.13 -3.32 -5.52
N LEU A 528 -0.86 -3.66 -5.36
CA LEU A 528 -0.21 -4.74 -6.13
C LEU A 528 -0.85 -6.11 -5.83
N LEU A 529 -1.41 -6.29 -4.65
CA LEU A 529 -2.10 -7.52 -4.23
C LEU A 529 -3.55 -7.24 -3.85
N ASP A 530 -4.44 -8.21 -4.08
CA ASP A 530 -5.70 -8.30 -3.35
C ASP A 530 -5.54 -9.28 -2.20
N ALA A 531 -6.02 -8.93 -1.02
CA ALA A 531 -5.99 -9.81 0.13
C ALA A 531 -7.30 -9.77 0.92
N ASN A 532 -7.75 -10.93 1.36
CA ASN A 532 -8.75 -11.11 2.39
C ASN A 532 -8.09 -11.81 3.60
N PRO A 533 -8.76 -12.03 4.73
CA PRO A 533 -8.14 -12.65 5.91
C PRO A 533 -7.46 -14.01 5.66
N ASN A 534 -7.85 -14.75 4.64
CA ASN A 534 -7.40 -16.13 4.41
C ASN A 534 -6.64 -16.33 3.10
N GLN A 535 -6.69 -15.38 2.16
CA GLN A 535 -6.18 -15.56 0.80
C GLN A 535 -5.49 -14.28 0.29
N ILE A 536 -4.53 -14.48 -0.60
CA ILE A 536 -3.88 -13.42 -1.36
C ILE A 536 -4.03 -13.74 -2.85
N ASN A 537 -4.37 -12.73 -3.64
CA ASN A 537 -4.38 -12.79 -5.10
C ASN A 537 -3.30 -11.84 -5.65
N GLU A 538 -2.39 -12.38 -6.46
CA GLU A 538 -1.38 -11.58 -7.17
C GLU A 538 -2.04 -10.92 -8.39
N THR A 539 -2.11 -9.58 -8.37
CA THR A 539 -2.61 -8.85 -9.54
C THR A 539 -1.57 -8.85 -10.67
N PRO A 540 -1.97 -8.58 -11.91
CA PRO A 540 -1.01 -8.39 -12.99
C PRO A 540 0.00 -7.25 -12.73
N CYS A 541 -0.40 -6.20 -11.98
CA CYS A 541 0.52 -5.14 -11.57
C CYS A 541 1.62 -5.65 -10.63
N TYR A 542 1.29 -6.53 -9.68
CA TYR A 542 2.29 -7.21 -8.85
C TYR A 542 3.26 -8.02 -9.70
N GLN A 543 2.75 -8.76 -10.68
CA GLN A 543 3.57 -9.58 -11.56
C GLN A 543 4.48 -8.72 -12.44
N GLY A 544 3.96 -7.63 -13.03
CA GLY A 544 4.75 -6.67 -13.81
C GLY A 544 5.84 -5.98 -12.98
N PHE A 545 5.50 -5.58 -11.75
CA PHE A 545 6.46 -4.99 -10.80
C PHE A 545 7.57 -6.00 -10.45
N ARG A 546 7.18 -7.21 -10.03
CA ARG A 546 8.12 -8.27 -9.65
C ARG A 546 9.04 -8.65 -10.80
N LEU A 547 8.52 -8.77 -12.02
CA LEU A 547 9.31 -9.11 -13.19
C LEU A 547 10.49 -8.14 -13.37
N ILE A 548 10.24 -6.85 -13.27
CA ILE A 548 11.30 -5.84 -13.47
C ILE A 548 12.19 -5.73 -12.23
N ALA A 549 11.61 -5.64 -11.03
CA ALA A 549 12.37 -5.41 -9.81
C ALA A 549 13.28 -6.58 -9.41
N ALA A 550 12.89 -7.81 -9.72
CA ALA A 550 13.67 -9.00 -9.36
C ALA A 550 14.74 -9.37 -10.42
N HIS A 551 14.59 -8.93 -11.67
CA HIS A 551 15.42 -9.38 -12.79
C HIS A 551 16.17 -8.26 -13.50
N SER A 552 16.18 -7.02 -12.98
CA SER A 552 17.01 -5.95 -13.51
C SER A 552 18.36 -5.91 -12.81
N GLU A 553 19.41 -5.57 -13.56
CA GLU A 553 20.76 -5.37 -13.04
C GLU A 553 20.99 -3.91 -12.59
N ALA A 554 22.16 -3.61 -12.06
CA ALA A 554 22.42 -2.39 -11.29
C ALA A 554 22.60 -1.10 -12.13
N ILE A 555 22.94 -1.21 -13.44
CA ILE A 555 23.31 -0.08 -14.30
C ILE A 555 22.34 -0.06 -15.48
N ALA A 556 21.58 1.02 -15.64
CA ALA A 556 20.73 1.22 -16.80
C ALA A 556 21.56 1.58 -18.04
N LEU A 557 21.23 1.02 -19.19
CA LEU A 557 21.93 1.21 -20.46
C LEU A 557 21.05 1.93 -21.48
N GLU A 558 21.65 2.79 -22.30
CA GLU A 558 20.98 3.35 -23.46
C GLU A 558 20.53 2.19 -24.37
N THR A 559 19.24 2.20 -24.69
CA THR A 559 18.64 1.14 -25.51
C THR A 559 17.69 1.77 -26.52
N GLU A 560 17.91 1.45 -27.79
CA GLU A 560 17.11 1.94 -28.90
C GLU A 560 16.13 0.84 -29.34
N SER A 561 14.87 1.23 -29.61
CA SER A 561 13.84 0.36 -30.17
C SER A 561 13.41 0.90 -31.52
N ALA A 562 13.64 0.13 -32.58
CA ALA A 562 13.21 0.43 -33.92
C ALA A 562 12.27 -0.67 -34.44
N GLY A 563 11.10 -0.29 -34.95
CA GLY A 563 10.08 -1.25 -35.40
C GLY A 563 8.73 -0.58 -35.61
N PRO A 564 7.66 -1.37 -35.64
CA PRO A 564 6.31 -0.83 -35.83
C PRO A 564 5.88 0.00 -34.63
N THR A 565 5.08 1.02 -34.94
CA THR A 565 4.55 1.98 -33.97
C THR A 565 3.04 2.09 -34.10
N PHE A 566 2.42 2.70 -33.08
CA PHE A 566 1.01 3.09 -33.09
C PHE A 566 0.84 4.50 -32.48
N ASP A 567 -0.30 5.10 -32.75
CA ASP A 567 -0.68 6.40 -32.21
C ASP A 567 -1.80 6.23 -31.21
N THR A 568 -1.85 7.09 -30.19
CA THR A 568 -2.97 7.16 -29.24
C THR A 568 -3.75 8.44 -29.40
N ALA A 569 -5.06 8.36 -29.29
CA ALA A 569 -5.94 9.55 -29.35
C ALA A 569 -5.85 10.43 -28.09
N GLY A 570 -5.21 9.94 -27.03
CA GLY A 570 -5.30 10.48 -25.69
C GLY A 570 -6.57 10.02 -24.97
N LEU A 571 -6.52 9.90 -23.64
CA LEU A 571 -7.65 9.47 -22.84
C LEU A 571 -7.53 10.00 -21.41
N ALA A 572 -8.55 10.69 -20.93
CA ALA A 572 -8.54 11.29 -19.58
C ALA A 572 -7.32 12.24 -19.40
N THR A 573 -6.42 11.91 -18.48
CA THR A 573 -5.19 12.68 -18.25
C THR A 573 -4.04 12.30 -19.19
N GLU A 574 -4.20 11.19 -19.94
CA GLU A 574 -3.18 10.77 -20.90
C GLU A 574 -3.27 11.63 -22.16
N PRO A 575 -2.17 12.28 -22.59
CA PRO A 575 -2.16 13.03 -23.83
C PRO A 575 -2.18 12.11 -25.05
N PRO A 576 -2.57 12.61 -26.24
CA PRO A 576 -2.31 11.89 -27.48
C PRO A 576 -0.80 11.73 -27.69
N LEU A 577 -0.40 10.57 -28.14
CA LEU A 577 1.00 10.22 -28.44
C LEU A 577 1.10 9.72 -29.88
N GLU A 578 2.16 10.10 -30.57
CA GLU A 578 2.46 9.66 -31.91
C GLU A 578 3.67 8.71 -31.92
N ALA A 579 3.66 7.76 -32.82
CA ALA A 579 4.78 6.84 -33.09
C ALA A 579 5.28 6.08 -31.83
N VAL A 580 4.36 5.65 -30.96
CA VAL A 580 4.67 4.82 -29.78
C VAL A 580 5.16 3.45 -30.26
N PRO A 581 6.37 2.99 -29.88
CA PRO A 581 6.85 1.68 -30.33
C PRO A 581 6.04 0.56 -29.69
N TYR A 582 5.67 -0.45 -30.47
CA TYR A 582 5.05 -1.65 -29.93
C TYR A 582 6.01 -2.45 -29.03
N LEU A 583 7.29 -2.56 -29.41
CA LEU A 583 8.33 -3.09 -28.54
C LEU A 583 9.07 -1.95 -27.84
N ASP A 584 9.04 -1.94 -26.53
CA ASP A 584 9.82 -1.04 -25.71
C ASP A 584 10.81 -1.84 -24.87
N ALA A 585 12.10 -1.45 -24.89
CA ALA A 585 13.16 -2.22 -24.27
C ALA A 585 14.12 -1.33 -23.46
N ILE A 586 14.65 -1.88 -22.38
CA ILE A 586 15.82 -1.33 -21.68
C ILE A 586 16.77 -2.48 -21.33
N GLY A 587 18.07 -2.25 -21.57
CA GLY A 587 19.14 -3.09 -21.06
C GLY A 587 19.60 -2.62 -19.67
N THR A 588 19.94 -3.56 -18.81
CA THR A 588 20.61 -3.28 -17.55
C THR A 588 21.82 -4.18 -17.39
N LEU A 589 22.91 -3.68 -16.77
CA LEU A 589 24.19 -4.35 -16.63
C LEU A 589 24.56 -4.51 -15.16
N SER A 590 25.12 -5.67 -14.78
CA SER A 590 25.64 -5.88 -13.44
C SER A 590 26.87 -4.98 -13.16
N GLU A 591 27.14 -4.68 -11.87
CA GLU A 591 28.26 -3.81 -11.49
C GLU A 591 29.63 -4.35 -11.94
N ASP A 592 29.78 -5.66 -12.02
CA ASP A 592 30.98 -6.34 -12.51
C ASP A 592 31.06 -6.46 -14.04
N GLY A 593 30.01 -6.04 -14.75
CA GLY A 593 29.93 -6.08 -16.21
C GLY A 593 29.71 -7.50 -16.78
N ALA A 594 29.52 -8.52 -15.95
CA ALA A 594 29.48 -9.91 -16.37
C ALA A 594 28.10 -10.42 -16.80
N ARG A 595 27.03 -9.70 -16.44
CA ARG A 595 25.64 -10.06 -16.76
C ARG A 595 24.88 -8.86 -17.27
N MET A 596 24.00 -9.12 -18.22
CA MET A 596 23.04 -8.15 -18.75
C MET A 596 21.63 -8.74 -18.66
N ALA A 597 20.68 -7.89 -18.29
CA ALA A 597 19.26 -8.18 -18.44
C ALA A 597 18.67 -7.23 -19.48
N VAL A 598 17.89 -7.76 -20.42
CA VAL A 598 17.13 -6.98 -21.40
C VAL A 598 15.65 -7.17 -21.11
N SER A 599 15.00 -6.14 -20.57
CA SER A 599 13.56 -6.16 -20.37
C SER A 599 12.84 -5.53 -21.56
N VAL A 600 11.81 -6.22 -22.04
CA VAL A 600 11.05 -5.84 -23.25
C VAL A 600 9.56 -5.94 -22.96
N VAL A 601 8.81 -4.88 -23.26
CA VAL A 601 7.33 -4.89 -23.25
C VAL A 601 6.82 -4.91 -24.69
N ASN A 602 6.07 -5.95 -25.06
CA ASN A 602 5.30 -5.99 -26.30
C ASN A 602 3.90 -5.43 -26.04
N ARG A 603 3.66 -4.21 -26.49
CA ARG A 603 2.39 -3.49 -26.36
C ARG A 603 1.33 -3.91 -27.38
N HIS A 604 1.71 -4.74 -28.38
CA HIS A 604 0.76 -5.18 -29.39
C HIS A 604 -0.25 -6.16 -28.78
N ARG A 605 -1.53 -5.83 -28.91
CA ARG A 605 -2.60 -6.57 -28.25
C ARG A 605 -2.76 -8.00 -28.78
N TYR A 606 -2.44 -8.24 -30.05
CA TYR A 606 -2.78 -9.48 -30.75
C TYR A 606 -1.57 -10.18 -31.39
N ASP A 607 -0.50 -9.44 -31.73
CA ASP A 607 0.57 -9.98 -32.54
C ASP A 607 1.87 -10.14 -31.74
N ALA A 608 2.50 -11.28 -31.92
CA ALA A 608 3.89 -11.48 -31.56
C ALA A 608 4.82 -10.69 -32.50
N ILE A 609 5.92 -10.18 -31.97
CA ILE A 609 6.89 -9.41 -32.75
C ILE A 609 8.24 -10.10 -32.73
N ASN A 610 8.76 -10.43 -33.91
CA ASN A 610 10.12 -10.92 -34.04
C ASN A 610 11.10 -9.75 -34.00
N ALA A 611 12.08 -9.79 -33.13
CA ALA A 611 13.08 -8.74 -32.98
C ALA A 611 14.50 -9.29 -33.03
N LYS A 612 15.40 -8.46 -33.58
CA LYS A 612 16.85 -8.61 -33.47
C LYS A 612 17.34 -7.78 -32.31
N ILE A 613 17.97 -8.42 -31.31
CA ILE A 613 18.65 -7.75 -30.22
C ILE A 613 20.13 -7.64 -30.60
N VAL A 614 20.60 -6.41 -30.77
CA VAL A 614 21.98 -6.08 -31.12
C VAL A 614 22.67 -5.56 -29.87
N ILE A 615 23.80 -6.18 -29.49
CA ILE A 615 24.65 -5.75 -28.38
C ILE A 615 25.78 -4.90 -29.00
N SER A 616 25.77 -3.62 -28.67
CA SER A 616 26.79 -2.65 -29.14
C SER A 616 27.79 -2.35 -28.02
N GLY A 617 29.06 -2.20 -28.37
CA GLY A 617 30.13 -1.92 -27.40
C GLY A 617 30.61 -3.15 -26.59
N GLY A 618 30.23 -4.34 -26.99
CA GLY A 618 30.64 -5.61 -26.38
C GLY A 618 30.07 -6.80 -27.13
N SER A 619 30.13 -7.97 -26.53
CA SER A 619 29.61 -9.21 -27.12
C SER A 619 29.08 -10.16 -26.05
N THR A 620 28.33 -11.16 -26.51
CA THR A 620 28.00 -12.37 -25.75
C THR A 620 28.25 -13.60 -26.58
N ALA A 621 28.90 -14.58 -25.97
CA ALA A 621 29.03 -15.93 -26.53
C ALA A 621 27.89 -16.85 -26.05
N ALA A 622 26.95 -16.33 -25.29
CA ALA A 622 25.84 -17.12 -24.74
C ALA A 622 24.98 -17.70 -25.86
N THR A 623 24.77 -19.00 -25.81
CA THR A 623 23.84 -19.73 -26.69
C THR A 623 22.51 -20.01 -26.00
N THR A 624 22.37 -19.62 -24.73
CA THR A 624 21.17 -19.75 -23.91
C THR A 624 20.94 -18.49 -23.10
N ALA A 625 19.68 -18.18 -22.80
CA ALA A 625 19.26 -17.15 -21.84
C ALA A 625 18.30 -17.74 -20.84
N THR A 626 18.31 -17.20 -19.62
CA THR A 626 17.17 -17.36 -18.72
C THR A 626 16.12 -16.34 -19.12
N VAL A 627 14.93 -16.82 -19.45
CA VAL A 627 13.79 -16.01 -19.91
C VAL A 627 12.73 -15.97 -18.80
N HIS A 628 12.36 -14.77 -18.41
CA HIS A 628 11.22 -14.53 -17.52
C HIS A 628 10.15 -13.79 -18.32
N GLU A 629 8.95 -14.35 -18.41
CA GLU A 629 7.88 -13.83 -19.27
C GLU A 629 6.58 -13.70 -18.50
N LEU A 630 6.08 -12.47 -18.37
CA LEU A 630 4.72 -12.18 -17.95
C LEU A 630 3.80 -12.25 -19.17
N ASN A 631 2.77 -13.09 -19.08
CA ASN A 631 1.73 -13.21 -20.09
C ASN A 631 0.40 -13.64 -19.45
N GLY A 632 -0.64 -13.85 -20.26
CA GLY A 632 -1.95 -14.25 -19.80
C GLY A 632 -2.73 -15.03 -20.85
N THR A 633 -3.88 -15.56 -20.45
CA THR A 633 -4.79 -16.28 -21.37
C THR A 633 -5.32 -15.41 -22.48
N ASP A 634 -5.41 -14.10 -22.24
CA ASP A 634 -5.72 -13.06 -23.23
C ASP A 634 -5.23 -11.69 -22.72
N ALA A 635 -5.32 -10.67 -23.56
CA ALA A 635 -4.85 -9.32 -23.28
C ALA A 635 -5.56 -8.63 -22.10
N LEU A 636 -6.76 -9.06 -21.74
CA LEU A 636 -7.55 -8.51 -20.63
C LEU A 636 -7.66 -9.50 -19.47
N ALA A 637 -6.81 -10.52 -19.44
CA ALA A 637 -6.77 -11.52 -18.36
C ALA A 637 -6.44 -10.87 -17.01
N HIS A 638 -7.00 -11.45 -15.95
CA HIS A 638 -6.72 -11.07 -14.58
C HIS A 638 -6.90 -12.27 -13.66
N ASN A 639 -6.12 -12.29 -12.58
CA ASN A 639 -6.24 -13.31 -11.56
C ASN A 639 -7.37 -12.98 -10.57
N THR A 640 -7.94 -14.02 -10.01
CA THR A 640 -8.93 -13.94 -8.93
C THR A 640 -8.53 -14.89 -7.80
N TYR A 641 -9.20 -14.83 -6.64
CA TYR A 641 -8.96 -15.77 -5.55
C TYR A 641 -9.21 -17.24 -5.95
N ASP A 642 -10.15 -17.48 -6.87
CA ASP A 642 -10.53 -18.83 -7.33
C ASP A 642 -9.67 -19.30 -8.52
N ASP A 643 -9.13 -18.38 -9.30
CA ASP A 643 -8.30 -18.68 -10.48
C ASP A 643 -7.11 -17.72 -10.56
N GLN A 644 -5.97 -18.17 -10.07
CA GLN A 644 -4.70 -17.41 -10.05
C GLN A 644 -3.77 -17.75 -11.23
N ARG A 645 -4.30 -18.28 -12.31
CA ARG A 645 -3.54 -18.69 -13.49
C ARG A 645 -4.03 -18.06 -14.80
N GLN A 646 -4.83 -17.02 -14.73
CA GLN A 646 -5.22 -16.25 -15.90
C GLN A 646 -4.07 -15.38 -16.42
N THR A 647 -3.20 -14.91 -15.49
CA THR A 647 -1.92 -14.27 -15.79
C THR A 647 -0.82 -14.95 -14.95
N TRP A 648 0.39 -15.02 -15.49
CA TRP A 648 1.51 -15.71 -14.84
C TRP A 648 2.86 -15.15 -15.30
N ILE A 649 3.91 -15.37 -14.48
CA ILE A 649 5.30 -15.28 -14.91
C ILE A 649 5.83 -16.68 -15.10
N GLU A 650 6.30 -16.97 -16.32
CA GLU A 650 7.01 -18.20 -16.65
C GLU A 650 8.51 -17.93 -16.68
N THR A 651 9.28 -18.82 -16.04
CA THR A 651 10.75 -18.81 -16.09
C THR A 651 11.25 -20.06 -16.80
N ARG A 652 12.09 -19.89 -17.82
CA ARG A 652 12.64 -21.00 -18.60
C ARG A 652 14.05 -20.69 -19.12
N GLU A 653 14.84 -21.73 -19.28
CA GLU A 653 16.06 -21.68 -20.09
C GLU A 653 15.68 -21.83 -21.57
N GLN A 654 16.18 -20.94 -22.40
CA GLN A 654 15.89 -20.95 -23.84
C GLN A 654 17.18 -20.87 -24.65
N GLU A 655 17.33 -21.79 -25.64
CA GLU A 655 18.37 -21.68 -26.64
C GLU A 655 18.13 -20.42 -27.49
N LEU A 656 19.20 -19.67 -27.71
CA LEU A 656 19.20 -18.44 -28.48
C LEU A 656 19.74 -18.68 -29.87
N ASN A 657 19.09 -18.12 -30.87
CA ASN A 657 19.64 -18.03 -32.21
C ASN A 657 20.58 -16.80 -32.27
N VAL A 658 21.87 -17.06 -32.00
CA VAL A 658 22.91 -16.01 -32.04
C VAL A 658 23.67 -16.08 -33.36
N ASN A 659 23.59 -15.01 -34.13
CA ASN A 659 24.28 -14.89 -35.41
C ASN A 659 25.07 -13.56 -35.44
N SER A 660 26.39 -13.67 -35.46
CA SER A 660 27.30 -12.49 -35.52
C SER A 660 27.02 -11.41 -34.48
N GLY A 661 26.77 -11.80 -33.19
CA GLY A 661 26.49 -10.88 -32.09
C GLY A 661 25.06 -10.32 -32.06
N THR A 662 24.18 -10.86 -32.92
CA THR A 662 22.75 -10.52 -32.93
C THR A 662 21.94 -11.70 -32.40
N ILE A 663 21.01 -11.47 -31.50
CA ILE A 663 20.09 -12.46 -30.94
C ILE A 663 18.73 -12.26 -31.61
N GLU A 664 18.15 -13.30 -32.15
CA GLU A 664 16.78 -13.27 -32.65
C GLU A 664 15.83 -13.86 -31.60
N TYR A 665 14.77 -13.10 -31.26
CA TYR A 665 13.76 -13.52 -30.31
C TYR A 665 12.35 -13.09 -30.73
N VAL A 666 11.37 -13.94 -30.47
CA VAL A 666 9.95 -13.64 -30.76
C VAL A 666 9.28 -13.27 -29.43
N PHE A 667 8.94 -12.00 -29.27
CA PHE A 667 8.20 -11.50 -28.12
C PHE A 667 6.70 -11.76 -28.31
N PRO A 668 6.06 -12.58 -27.45
CA PRO A 668 4.64 -12.85 -27.57
C PRO A 668 3.79 -11.57 -27.53
N ALA A 669 2.57 -11.64 -28.07
CA ALA A 669 1.61 -10.55 -27.94
C ALA A 669 1.33 -10.25 -26.46
N HIS A 670 1.00 -8.99 -26.15
CA HIS A 670 0.61 -8.51 -24.81
C HIS A 670 1.46 -9.09 -23.66
N SER A 671 2.79 -9.07 -23.82
CA SER A 671 3.74 -9.64 -22.87
C SER A 671 4.77 -8.65 -22.35
N ALA A 672 5.36 -8.97 -21.21
CA ALA A 672 6.61 -8.39 -20.75
C ALA A 672 7.63 -9.51 -20.53
N THR A 673 8.84 -9.35 -21.08
CA THR A 673 9.88 -10.39 -21.07
C THR A 673 11.19 -9.82 -20.56
N VAL A 674 11.89 -10.53 -19.66
CA VAL A 674 13.28 -10.24 -19.31
C VAL A 674 14.14 -11.39 -19.77
N LEU A 675 15.21 -11.05 -20.52
CA LEU A 675 16.24 -11.98 -20.98
C LEU A 675 17.50 -11.72 -20.17
N GLU A 676 17.92 -12.68 -19.35
CA GLU A 676 19.19 -12.63 -18.61
C GLU A 676 20.29 -13.34 -19.39
N LEU A 677 21.37 -12.64 -19.62
CA LEU A 677 22.48 -13.08 -20.48
C LEU A 677 23.83 -12.82 -19.81
N PRO A 678 24.79 -13.77 -19.84
CA PRO A 678 26.18 -13.46 -19.56
C PRO A 678 26.76 -12.56 -20.66
N ILE A 679 27.68 -11.69 -20.32
CA ILE A 679 28.40 -10.80 -21.22
C ILE A 679 29.87 -11.15 -21.18
N ASP A 680 30.50 -11.19 -22.34
CA ASP A 680 31.94 -11.37 -22.47
C ASP A 680 32.63 -10.04 -22.21
N ALA A 681 33.56 -10.03 -21.22
CA ALA A 681 34.29 -8.85 -20.79
C ALA A 681 35.28 -8.32 -21.86
#